data_2e638d54a1d9485a57251f333ec87dd9
#
_entry.id   2e638d54a1d9485a57251f333ec87dd9
#
_cell.length_a   1.000
_cell.length_b   1.000
_cell.length_c   1.000
_cell.angle_alpha   90.00
_cell.angle_beta   90.00
_cell.angle_gamma   90.00
#
_symmetry.space_group_name_H-M   'P 1'
#
loop_
_entity.id
_entity.type
_entity.pdbx_description
1 polymer ?
#
loop_
_entity_poly.entity_id
_entity_poly.type
_entity_poly.pdbx_seq_one_letter_code
_entity_poly.pdbx_strand_id
1 'polypeptide(L)'
;MNYRKKAILMVVALFCLNIAILAQAVSLKMNNVSVKEAMTQLKNKSGYSFVYKVGDLDTRKIVSVKAKQLNEAIDQILYGQEVVYEVKGKNIIVQKGQARQNTSKDTKKRKVTGTVSDANGEPIIGATIKEKGTTNGTASDLDAKFSLEVSPGAVLEVSYIGYQTQEVKVGDRVSLSVTLAENQQILDEVVVVGYGTTSHKNLTTSIATVKTEKISKAATSNISGMLLGRAAGLQATVASPQPGGGINISIRGGGTPIYVVDGVVMPSGSFEVGTGSTSLPSSVNRAGLAGLNPNDIESIEILKDASAAIYGIGAADGVILVTTKKGKEGKPTIVYEGSYSVQKHYPYLDVLSGPELMNMVNVFSKENYLYDKGQYPYGNAAYDDKWTPIFTPTQIANAPTTDWLDKVLKTGAVTNHNLTISGGSEKFKYYLGVNYYKEDATVYNSDMERYSLRTNITSQLTNFLKLTTIVNLNQNNYTNSTVGGDVGNLRDQGAGALFGAIFYPSYLPVYDAEGQYNVFSRTPNPVSMQDINDKSEQNGYYMNFSLDVDIIKNMLSAKVLYGLNKENTSRDSYIPSDIYYALQRKSRGNLGYGKRQQSTLEGTLTFQHKFGELLDMNLMAGMGRYLDSGDGSDISYENANDHIQGSCVGMADGPFYPTSYKYKNEKRSQFVRGSFDLFGRYVVSASLRRDGTDKFFPSKKYALFPSVSLAWKMNEESFIKNISWINMLKLRASYGETGSDNLGTTLYGIVTTAREDVQFNNNSVTYIPYILSGANYEDVTWQKTVMKNIGLDFSIFRDRIWGSVDVFRNDVTHLLGTAPTELLGMHGTRPINGGHYKRTE
;
A
#
# COMPACT_ATOMS: atom_id res chain seq x y z
N MET A 1 1.27 -24.81 -18.27
CA MET A 1 0.27 -23.94 -17.60
C MET A 1 -0.12 -24.62 -16.29
N ASN A 2 0.48 -24.17 -15.19
CA ASN A 2 0.46 -24.85 -13.89
C ASN A 2 -0.94 -25.03 -13.28
N TYR A 3 -1.19 -26.18 -12.64
CA TYR A 3 -2.44 -26.55 -11.94
C TYR A 3 -2.95 -25.46 -10.97
N ARG A 4 -2.05 -24.65 -10.38
CA ARG A 4 -2.38 -23.54 -9.48
C ARG A 4 -3.01 -22.33 -10.20
N LYS A 5 -2.58 -22.01 -11.42
CA LYS A 5 -3.23 -20.96 -12.26
C LYS A 5 -4.64 -21.39 -12.66
N LYS A 6 -4.87 -22.69 -12.88
CA LYS A 6 -6.21 -23.25 -13.14
C LYS A 6 -7.11 -23.18 -11.91
N ALA A 7 -6.57 -23.35 -10.69
CA ALA A 7 -7.36 -23.29 -9.45
C ALA A 7 -7.86 -21.87 -9.15
N ILE A 8 -7.01 -20.84 -9.35
CA ILE A 8 -7.42 -19.43 -9.16
C ILE A 8 -8.45 -19.02 -10.22
N LEU A 9 -8.23 -19.42 -11.49
CA LEU A 9 -9.22 -19.18 -12.56
C LEU A 9 -10.52 -19.93 -12.31
N MET A 10 -10.48 -21.13 -11.71
CA MET A 10 -11.65 -21.93 -11.38
C MET A 10 -12.44 -21.33 -10.19
N VAL A 11 -11.76 -20.79 -9.19
CA VAL A 11 -12.40 -20.05 -8.07
C VAL A 11 -13.04 -18.76 -8.56
N VAL A 12 -12.36 -18.00 -9.43
CA VAL A 12 -12.93 -16.79 -10.08
C VAL A 12 -14.11 -17.17 -10.98
N ALA A 13 -14.01 -18.26 -11.74
CA ALA A 13 -15.10 -18.75 -12.60
C ALA A 13 -16.29 -19.28 -11.78
N LEU A 14 -16.06 -19.99 -10.67
CA LEU A 14 -17.11 -20.43 -9.75
C LEU A 14 -17.79 -19.24 -9.04
N PHE A 15 -17.06 -18.18 -8.72
CA PHE A 15 -17.62 -16.95 -8.14
C PHE A 15 -18.40 -16.16 -9.19
N CYS A 16 -17.92 -16.09 -10.42
CA CYS A 16 -18.65 -15.47 -11.55
C CYS A 16 -19.93 -16.26 -11.93
N LEU A 17 -19.91 -17.61 -11.79
CA LEU A 17 -21.12 -18.41 -12.03
C LEU A 17 -22.21 -18.16 -10.99
N ASN A 18 -21.88 -17.86 -9.74
CA ASN A 18 -22.86 -17.56 -8.69
C ASN A 18 -23.47 -16.15 -8.80
N ILE A 19 -22.76 -15.19 -9.45
CA ILE A 19 -23.29 -13.84 -9.73
C ILE A 19 -24.23 -13.85 -10.95
N ALA A 20 -24.06 -14.79 -11.87
CA ALA A 20 -24.96 -14.96 -13.02
C ALA A 20 -26.35 -15.50 -12.65
N ILE A 21 -26.56 -16.00 -11.43
CA ILE A 21 -27.84 -16.56 -10.95
C ILE A 21 -28.82 -15.48 -10.46
N LEU A 22 -28.39 -14.20 -10.30
CA LEU A 22 -29.27 -13.13 -9.80
C LEU A 22 -29.93 -12.28 -10.88
N ALA A 23 -29.60 -12.45 -12.16
CA ALA A 23 -30.38 -11.93 -13.29
C ALA A 23 -31.14 -13.09 -13.90
N GLN A 24 -32.35 -13.39 -13.41
CA GLN A 24 -33.24 -14.35 -14.04
C GLN A 24 -33.64 -13.85 -15.43
N ALA A 25 -32.86 -14.26 -16.43
CA ALA A 25 -33.21 -14.08 -17.82
C ALA A 25 -34.42 -14.94 -18.14
N VAL A 26 -35.61 -14.35 -18.13
CA VAL A 26 -36.84 -15.00 -18.52
C VAL A 26 -36.94 -14.94 -20.02
N SER A 27 -36.46 -15.94 -20.74
CA SER A 27 -36.65 -16.03 -22.20
C SER A 27 -38.03 -16.66 -22.51
N LEU A 28 -38.95 -15.84 -23.02
CA LEU A 28 -40.29 -16.23 -23.44
C LEU A 28 -40.47 -15.92 -24.92
N LYS A 29 -40.94 -16.92 -25.66
CA LYS A 29 -41.34 -16.74 -27.07
C LYS A 29 -42.65 -17.49 -27.27
N MET A 30 -43.73 -16.76 -27.49
CA MET A 30 -45.09 -17.28 -27.69
C MET A 30 -45.76 -16.47 -28.81
N ASN A 31 -46.47 -17.13 -29.67
CA ASN A 31 -47.23 -16.46 -30.76
C ASN A 31 -48.72 -16.84 -30.65
N ASN A 32 -49.60 -15.83 -30.75
CA ASN A 32 -51.06 -15.99 -30.78
C ASN A 32 -51.62 -16.85 -29.61
N VAL A 33 -51.25 -16.55 -28.39
CA VAL A 33 -51.76 -17.21 -27.18
C VAL A 33 -52.66 -16.26 -26.40
N SER A 34 -53.61 -16.80 -25.60
CA SER A 34 -54.40 -15.96 -24.72
C SER A 34 -53.56 -15.36 -23.60
N VAL A 35 -53.93 -14.18 -23.09
CA VAL A 35 -53.31 -13.57 -21.91
C VAL A 35 -53.25 -14.53 -20.73
N LYS A 36 -54.33 -15.32 -20.51
CA LYS A 36 -54.35 -16.35 -19.47
C LYS A 36 -53.25 -17.40 -19.64
N GLU A 37 -53.05 -17.85 -20.86
CA GLU A 37 -52.01 -18.83 -21.19
C GLU A 37 -50.61 -18.25 -21.10
N ALA A 38 -50.41 -17.00 -21.61
CA ALA A 38 -49.13 -16.28 -21.46
C ALA A 38 -48.74 -16.06 -19.99
N MET A 39 -49.68 -15.70 -19.13
CA MET A 39 -49.45 -15.57 -17.66
C MET A 39 -49.10 -16.91 -17.00
N THR A 40 -49.77 -17.99 -17.44
CA THR A 40 -49.48 -19.35 -16.94
C THR A 40 -48.08 -19.82 -17.33
N GLN A 41 -47.67 -19.58 -18.56
CA GLN A 41 -46.32 -19.90 -19.07
C GLN A 41 -45.23 -19.04 -18.41
N LEU A 42 -45.50 -17.76 -18.16
CA LEU A 42 -44.60 -16.91 -17.41
C LEU A 42 -44.44 -17.44 -15.99
N LYS A 43 -45.54 -17.82 -15.32
CA LYS A 43 -45.50 -18.43 -13.97
C LYS A 43 -44.66 -19.71 -13.94
N ASN A 44 -44.89 -20.62 -14.89
CA ASN A 44 -44.18 -21.90 -14.93
C ASN A 44 -42.65 -21.74 -15.19
N LYS A 45 -42.23 -20.72 -15.96
CA LYS A 45 -40.82 -20.48 -16.28
C LYS A 45 -40.09 -19.61 -15.28
N SER A 46 -40.77 -18.69 -14.59
CA SER A 46 -40.15 -17.69 -13.74
C SER A 46 -40.56 -17.77 -12.27
N GLY A 47 -41.63 -18.52 -11.98
CA GLY A 47 -42.23 -18.61 -10.62
C GLY A 47 -43.01 -17.35 -10.20
N TYR A 48 -43.18 -16.35 -11.08
CA TYR A 48 -43.98 -15.16 -10.79
C TYR A 48 -45.45 -15.42 -11.08
N SER A 49 -46.35 -15.03 -10.17
CA SER A 49 -47.81 -15.23 -10.29
C SER A 49 -48.52 -13.88 -10.44
N PHE A 50 -49.49 -13.79 -11.35
CA PHE A 50 -50.32 -12.61 -11.48
C PHE A 50 -51.44 -12.63 -10.43
N VAL A 51 -51.64 -11.47 -9.78
CA VAL A 51 -52.73 -11.22 -8.84
C VAL A 51 -53.55 -10.06 -9.39
N TYR A 52 -54.79 -10.27 -9.78
CA TYR A 52 -55.67 -9.26 -10.33
C TYR A 52 -57.12 -9.51 -9.89
N LYS A 53 -57.97 -8.47 -9.89
CA LYS A 53 -59.39 -8.59 -9.59
C LYS A 53 -60.14 -9.02 -10.84
N VAL A 54 -61.09 -9.93 -10.69
CA VAL A 54 -61.93 -10.39 -11.81
C VAL A 54 -62.69 -9.22 -12.42
N GLY A 55 -62.48 -9.01 -13.73
CA GLY A 55 -63.04 -7.86 -14.46
C GLY A 55 -62.08 -6.72 -14.74
N ASP A 56 -60.90 -6.66 -14.10
CA ASP A 56 -59.88 -5.64 -14.34
C ASP A 56 -58.97 -5.98 -15.55
N LEU A 57 -58.92 -7.25 -15.94
CA LEU A 57 -58.07 -7.76 -17.01
C LEU A 57 -58.83 -8.68 -17.95
N ASP A 58 -58.75 -8.42 -19.27
CA ASP A 58 -59.27 -9.37 -20.26
C ASP A 58 -58.29 -10.53 -20.53
N THR A 59 -58.51 -11.63 -19.88
CA THR A 59 -57.66 -12.83 -19.97
C THR A 59 -57.82 -13.62 -21.25
N ARG A 60 -58.85 -13.31 -22.11
CA ARG A 60 -59.11 -13.99 -23.38
C ARG A 60 -58.40 -13.31 -24.55
N LYS A 61 -57.96 -12.08 -24.40
CA LYS A 61 -57.25 -11.32 -25.41
C LYS A 61 -56.04 -12.11 -25.92
N ILE A 62 -55.83 -12.10 -27.24
CA ILE A 62 -54.68 -12.81 -27.86
C ILE A 62 -53.47 -11.88 -27.90
N VAL A 63 -52.32 -12.42 -27.46
CA VAL A 63 -51.03 -11.72 -27.41
C VAL A 63 -49.91 -12.58 -27.97
N SER A 64 -48.86 -11.93 -28.48
CA SER A 64 -47.61 -12.56 -28.87
C SER A 64 -46.50 -11.97 -28.00
N VAL A 65 -45.70 -12.79 -27.40
CA VAL A 65 -44.66 -12.39 -26.44
C VAL A 65 -43.32 -12.89 -26.94
N LYS A 66 -42.36 -11.96 -27.06
CA LYS A 66 -40.97 -12.27 -27.36
C LYS A 66 -40.09 -11.40 -26.44
N ALA A 67 -39.76 -11.91 -25.27
CA ALA A 67 -39.06 -11.18 -24.25
C ALA A 67 -37.88 -11.98 -23.68
N LYS A 68 -36.82 -11.26 -23.34
CA LYS A 68 -35.62 -11.80 -22.67
C LYS A 68 -35.53 -11.36 -21.20
N GLN A 69 -36.42 -10.46 -20.76
CA GLN A 69 -36.46 -9.94 -19.39
C GLN A 69 -37.89 -10.00 -18.85
N LEU A 70 -38.02 -10.11 -17.51
CA LEU A 70 -39.32 -10.24 -16.84
C LEU A 70 -40.27 -9.07 -17.13
N ASN A 71 -39.81 -7.83 -16.99
CA ASN A 71 -40.62 -6.62 -17.19
C ASN A 71 -41.10 -6.51 -18.66
N GLU A 72 -40.21 -6.82 -19.60
CA GLU A 72 -40.54 -6.85 -21.03
C GLU A 72 -41.62 -7.90 -21.33
N ALA A 73 -41.58 -9.06 -20.67
CA ALA A 73 -42.60 -10.10 -20.79
C ALA A 73 -43.95 -9.65 -20.24
N ILE A 74 -43.98 -9.00 -19.07
CA ILE A 74 -45.19 -8.48 -18.44
C ILE A 74 -45.83 -7.39 -19.31
N ASP A 75 -45.00 -6.45 -19.80
CA ASP A 75 -45.49 -5.34 -20.67
C ASP A 75 -46.14 -5.86 -21.95
N GLN A 76 -45.57 -6.91 -22.57
CA GLN A 76 -46.12 -7.53 -23.78
C GLN A 76 -47.38 -8.36 -23.49
N ILE A 77 -47.50 -9.01 -22.33
CA ILE A 77 -48.69 -9.76 -21.90
C ILE A 77 -49.86 -8.81 -21.62
N LEU A 78 -49.60 -7.68 -21.00
CA LEU A 78 -50.61 -6.69 -20.62
C LEU A 78 -50.86 -5.62 -21.69
N TYR A 79 -50.17 -5.72 -22.83
CA TYR A 79 -50.24 -4.73 -23.88
C TYR A 79 -51.66 -4.42 -24.37
N GLY A 80 -52.01 -3.14 -24.42
CA GLY A 80 -53.30 -2.66 -24.90
C GLY A 80 -54.46 -3.01 -23.97
N GLN A 81 -54.22 -3.15 -22.69
CA GLN A 81 -55.22 -3.22 -21.61
C GLN A 81 -55.05 -2.02 -20.68
N GLU A 82 -56.14 -1.48 -20.15
CA GLU A 82 -56.13 -0.30 -19.23
C GLU A 82 -55.78 -0.74 -17.81
N VAL A 83 -54.55 -1.25 -17.65
CA VAL A 83 -54.06 -1.73 -16.35
C VAL A 83 -52.64 -1.24 -16.08
N VAL A 84 -52.33 -1.09 -14.79
CA VAL A 84 -50.99 -0.88 -14.27
C VAL A 84 -50.59 -2.06 -13.41
N TYR A 85 -49.30 -2.36 -13.35
CA TYR A 85 -48.82 -3.45 -12.51
C TYR A 85 -47.69 -3.02 -11.59
N GLU A 86 -47.57 -3.73 -10.47
CA GLU A 86 -46.44 -3.61 -9.49
C GLU A 86 -45.96 -5.02 -9.14
N VAL A 87 -44.62 -5.20 -9.11
CA VAL A 87 -44.02 -6.49 -8.74
C VAL A 87 -43.63 -6.44 -7.25
N LYS A 88 -44.29 -7.26 -6.40
CA LYS A 88 -44.00 -7.44 -4.97
C LYS A 88 -43.62 -8.88 -4.66
N GLY A 89 -42.33 -9.11 -4.39
CA GLY A 89 -41.83 -10.47 -4.22
C GLY A 89 -41.98 -11.30 -5.51
N LYS A 90 -42.67 -12.43 -5.45
CA LYS A 90 -43.03 -13.26 -6.61
C LYS A 90 -44.44 -13.02 -7.15
N ASN A 91 -45.09 -11.93 -6.73
CA ASN A 91 -46.44 -11.59 -7.20
C ASN A 91 -46.39 -10.34 -8.07
N ILE A 92 -47.06 -10.41 -9.23
CA ILE A 92 -47.32 -9.30 -10.15
C ILE A 92 -48.76 -8.84 -9.90
N ILE A 93 -48.91 -7.75 -9.18
CA ILE A 93 -50.22 -7.18 -8.82
C ILE A 93 -50.67 -6.27 -9.97
N VAL A 94 -51.80 -6.60 -10.60
CA VAL A 94 -52.35 -5.83 -11.71
C VAL A 94 -53.60 -5.15 -11.23
N GLN A 95 -53.75 -3.84 -11.50
CA GLN A 95 -54.88 -3.01 -11.13
C GLN A 95 -55.36 -2.17 -12.33
N LYS A 96 -56.65 -1.84 -12.37
CA LYS A 96 -57.22 -0.94 -13.36
C LYS A 96 -56.62 0.45 -13.23
N GLY A 97 -56.06 1.01 -14.35
CA GLY A 97 -55.43 2.31 -14.41
C GLY A 97 -55.41 2.78 -15.85
N GLN A 98 -55.25 4.07 -16.07
CA GLN A 98 -55.10 4.59 -17.42
C GLN A 98 -53.86 4.05 -18.09
N ALA A 99 -53.99 3.47 -19.27
CA ALA A 99 -52.88 2.97 -20.07
C ALA A 99 -51.84 4.08 -20.30
N ARG A 100 -50.60 3.84 -19.86
CA ARG A 100 -49.46 4.64 -20.34
C ARG A 100 -49.31 4.37 -21.84
N GLN A 101 -49.84 5.26 -22.63
CA GLN A 101 -49.51 5.34 -24.04
C GLN A 101 -48.01 5.72 -24.11
N ASN A 102 -47.17 4.79 -24.56
CA ASN A 102 -45.89 5.15 -25.13
C ASN A 102 -46.11 5.92 -26.43
N THR A 103 -46.43 7.18 -26.30
CA THR A 103 -46.25 8.11 -27.40
C THR A 103 -44.75 8.33 -27.50
N SER A 104 -44.12 7.81 -28.55
CA SER A 104 -42.92 8.37 -29.12
C SER A 104 -43.18 9.81 -29.47
N LYS A 105 -43.16 10.74 -28.53
CA LYS A 105 -43.05 12.16 -28.81
C LYS A 105 -41.64 12.40 -29.33
N ASP A 106 -41.52 12.77 -30.57
CA ASP A 106 -40.45 13.58 -31.10
C ASP A 106 -40.27 14.79 -30.17
N THR A 107 -39.47 14.62 -29.13
CA THR A 107 -39.15 15.69 -28.18
C THR A 107 -38.06 16.54 -28.82
N LYS A 108 -38.42 17.61 -29.51
CA LYS A 108 -37.47 18.66 -29.90
C LYS A 108 -36.68 19.07 -28.66
N LYS A 109 -35.41 18.76 -28.65
CA LYS A 109 -34.50 19.29 -27.67
C LYS A 109 -34.59 20.79 -27.64
N ARG A 110 -34.56 21.36 -26.47
CA ARG A 110 -34.69 22.81 -26.24
C ARG A 110 -33.35 23.37 -25.87
N LYS A 111 -32.94 24.42 -26.51
CA LYS A 111 -31.70 25.16 -26.16
C LYS A 111 -31.92 25.98 -24.90
N VAL A 112 -31.17 25.70 -23.89
CA VAL A 112 -31.12 26.44 -22.60
C VAL A 112 -29.79 27.14 -22.49
N THR A 113 -29.84 28.42 -22.18
CA THR A 113 -28.66 29.25 -21.91
C THR A 113 -28.62 29.67 -20.45
N GLY A 114 -27.50 30.08 -19.96
CA GLY A 114 -27.40 30.56 -18.59
C GLY A 114 -26.04 31.06 -18.22
N THR A 115 -25.92 31.53 -16.95
CA THR A 115 -24.66 31.97 -16.34
C THR A 115 -24.42 31.20 -15.07
N VAL A 116 -23.17 30.95 -14.77
CA VAL A 116 -22.73 30.30 -13.52
C VAL A 116 -21.90 31.33 -12.72
N SER A 117 -22.32 31.62 -11.50
CA SER A 117 -21.63 32.51 -10.59
C SER A 117 -21.44 31.87 -9.21
N ASP A 118 -20.56 32.44 -8.41
CA ASP A 118 -20.48 32.13 -6.98
C ASP A 118 -21.52 32.87 -6.14
N ALA A 119 -21.53 32.64 -4.83
CA ALA A 119 -22.45 33.31 -3.89
C ALA A 119 -22.24 34.85 -3.80
N ASN A 120 -21.11 35.37 -4.30
CA ASN A 120 -20.78 36.80 -4.33
C ASN A 120 -21.10 37.44 -5.67
N GLY A 121 -21.57 36.65 -6.67
CA GLY A 121 -21.82 37.07 -8.04
C GLY A 121 -20.57 37.07 -8.93
N GLU A 122 -19.43 36.53 -8.48
CA GLU A 122 -18.24 36.37 -9.34
C GLU A 122 -18.49 35.27 -10.38
N PRO A 123 -18.11 35.51 -11.67
CA PRO A 123 -18.34 34.54 -12.76
C PRO A 123 -17.44 33.30 -12.61
N ILE A 124 -18.02 32.11 -12.71
CA ILE A 124 -17.30 30.84 -12.66
C ILE A 124 -17.05 30.33 -14.08
N ILE A 125 -15.83 30.45 -14.57
CA ILE A 125 -15.37 30.03 -15.88
C ILE A 125 -15.00 28.53 -15.85
N GLY A 126 -15.44 27.75 -16.85
CA GLY A 126 -15.13 26.33 -16.97
C GLY A 126 -15.96 25.42 -16.05
N ALA A 127 -17.04 25.93 -15.45
CA ALA A 127 -17.97 25.07 -14.71
C ALA A 127 -18.60 24.04 -15.65
N THR A 128 -18.68 22.80 -15.21
CA THR A 128 -19.31 21.71 -15.98
C THR A 128 -20.82 21.70 -15.79
N ILE A 129 -21.57 21.77 -16.87
CA ILE A 129 -23.04 21.70 -16.88
C ILE A 129 -23.45 20.44 -17.64
N LYS A 130 -24.09 19.50 -16.96
CA LYS A 130 -24.46 18.19 -17.51
C LYS A 130 -25.95 17.91 -17.29
N GLU A 131 -26.60 17.35 -18.28
CA GLU A 131 -27.96 16.82 -18.15
C GLU A 131 -27.89 15.52 -17.31
N LYS A 132 -28.49 15.51 -16.11
CA LYS A 132 -28.46 14.42 -15.16
C LYS A 132 -28.91 13.10 -15.78
N GLY A 133 -28.10 12.06 -15.61
CA GLY A 133 -28.35 10.72 -16.13
C GLY A 133 -28.00 10.51 -17.61
N THR A 134 -27.38 11.50 -18.29
CA THR A 134 -26.97 11.43 -19.70
C THR A 134 -25.48 11.80 -19.84
N THR A 135 -24.94 11.64 -21.06
CA THR A 135 -23.59 12.13 -21.41
C THR A 135 -23.65 13.54 -22.03
N ASN A 136 -24.84 14.16 -22.15
CA ASN A 136 -25.04 15.48 -22.73
C ASN A 136 -24.57 16.56 -21.75
N GLY A 137 -23.57 17.37 -22.10
CA GLY A 137 -23.04 18.40 -21.25
C GLY A 137 -22.21 19.45 -22.00
N THR A 138 -21.92 20.55 -21.33
CA THR A 138 -21.08 21.66 -21.79
C THR A 138 -20.29 22.25 -20.62
N ALA A 139 -19.37 23.18 -20.91
CA ALA A 139 -18.70 23.99 -19.89
C ALA A 139 -19.07 25.46 -20.05
N SER A 140 -19.01 26.26 -18.97
CA SER A 140 -19.18 27.71 -19.04
C SER A 140 -17.96 28.35 -19.72
N ASP A 141 -18.23 29.38 -20.53
CA ASP A 141 -17.22 30.13 -21.28
C ASP A 141 -16.49 31.19 -20.41
N LEU A 142 -15.68 32.04 -21.05
CA LEU A 142 -14.91 33.11 -20.38
C LEU A 142 -15.80 34.19 -19.73
N ASP A 143 -17.07 34.32 -20.15
CA ASP A 143 -18.08 35.17 -19.53
C ASP A 143 -18.94 34.39 -18.52
N ALA A 144 -18.55 33.17 -18.15
CA ALA A 144 -19.29 32.22 -17.33
C ALA A 144 -20.67 31.85 -17.88
N LYS A 145 -20.87 32.01 -19.21
CA LYS A 145 -22.11 31.64 -19.89
C LYS A 145 -22.03 30.22 -20.42
N PHE A 146 -23.18 29.54 -20.42
CA PHE A 146 -23.29 28.22 -21.04
C PHE A 146 -24.51 28.16 -21.98
N SER A 147 -24.45 27.21 -22.91
CA SER A 147 -25.54 26.85 -23.79
C SER A 147 -25.59 25.33 -23.97
N LEU A 148 -26.74 24.72 -23.69
CA LEU A 148 -26.92 23.27 -23.78
C LEU A 148 -28.31 22.93 -24.32
N GLU A 149 -28.38 22.00 -25.26
CA GLU A 149 -29.67 21.47 -25.74
C GLU A 149 -30.11 20.31 -24.86
N VAL A 150 -31.25 20.44 -24.17
CA VAL A 150 -31.71 19.50 -23.16
C VAL A 150 -33.13 18.99 -23.47
N SER A 151 -33.45 17.84 -22.92
CA SER A 151 -34.76 17.22 -23.00
C SER A 151 -35.80 18.01 -22.18
N PRO A 152 -37.10 18.02 -22.56
CA PRO A 152 -38.14 18.63 -21.74
C PRO A 152 -38.17 18.02 -20.33
N GLY A 153 -38.15 18.88 -19.30
CA GLY A 153 -38.11 18.45 -17.90
C GLY A 153 -36.78 18.01 -17.39
N ALA A 154 -35.69 18.25 -18.13
CA ALA A 154 -34.33 17.92 -17.71
C ALA A 154 -33.93 18.60 -16.38
N VAL A 155 -33.07 17.89 -15.63
CA VAL A 155 -32.36 18.43 -14.48
C VAL A 155 -30.89 18.60 -14.89
N LEU A 156 -30.36 19.80 -14.74
CA LEU A 156 -28.94 20.09 -14.96
C LEU A 156 -28.17 19.88 -13.65
N GLU A 157 -27.09 19.15 -13.73
CA GLU A 157 -26.08 19.03 -12.69
C GLU A 157 -24.93 19.97 -13.04
N VAL A 158 -24.76 21.02 -12.22
CA VAL A 158 -23.72 22.04 -12.42
C VAL A 158 -22.66 21.87 -11.35
N SER A 159 -21.41 21.70 -11.77
CA SER A 159 -20.28 21.43 -10.86
C SER A 159 -19.04 22.20 -11.29
N TYR A 160 -18.25 22.60 -10.29
CA TYR A 160 -16.93 23.20 -10.49
C TYR A 160 -16.00 22.83 -9.34
N ILE A 161 -14.69 22.80 -9.61
CA ILE A 161 -13.70 22.45 -8.61
C ILE A 161 -13.71 23.50 -7.49
N GLY A 162 -13.91 23.04 -6.22
CA GLY A 162 -14.02 23.92 -5.07
C GLY A 162 -15.45 24.37 -4.73
N TYR A 163 -16.47 23.95 -5.49
CA TYR A 163 -17.87 24.29 -5.28
C TYR A 163 -18.75 23.06 -5.08
N GLN A 164 -19.87 23.22 -4.38
CA GLN A 164 -20.88 22.18 -4.23
C GLN A 164 -21.63 21.99 -5.54
N THR A 165 -21.76 20.74 -5.97
CA THR A 165 -22.57 20.40 -7.14
C THR A 165 -24.02 20.75 -6.88
N GLN A 166 -24.62 21.55 -7.79
CA GLN A 166 -26.01 21.97 -7.71
C GLN A 166 -26.85 21.32 -8.79
N GLU A 167 -28.03 20.82 -8.41
CA GLU A 167 -29.04 20.30 -9.34
C GLU A 167 -30.10 21.36 -9.60
N VAL A 168 -30.28 21.73 -10.89
CA VAL A 168 -31.23 22.77 -11.31
C VAL A 168 -32.25 22.15 -12.26
N LYS A 169 -33.53 22.16 -11.88
CA LYS A 169 -34.63 21.77 -12.79
C LYS A 169 -34.82 22.86 -13.82
N VAL A 170 -34.75 22.49 -15.09
CA VAL A 170 -34.90 23.45 -16.20
C VAL A 170 -36.33 23.98 -16.28
N GLY A 171 -37.34 23.11 -16.16
CA GLY A 171 -38.78 23.49 -16.31
C GLY A 171 -39.03 24.17 -17.66
N ASP A 172 -39.79 25.27 -17.65
CA ASP A 172 -40.10 26.06 -18.86
C ASP A 172 -39.10 27.20 -19.13
N ARG A 173 -38.04 27.31 -18.35
CA ARG A 173 -37.05 28.39 -18.46
C ARG A 173 -36.12 28.16 -19.63
N VAL A 174 -35.83 29.22 -20.42
CA VAL A 174 -34.83 29.23 -21.50
C VAL A 174 -33.49 29.84 -21.07
N SER A 175 -33.49 30.57 -19.94
CA SER A 175 -32.29 31.15 -19.36
C SER A 175 -32.26 30.81 -17.88
N LEU A 176 -31.08 30.40 -17.38
CA LEU A 176 -30.85 30.00 -16.00
C LEU A 176 -29.69 30.78 -15.43
N SER A 177 -29.84 31.31 -14.22
CA SER A 177 -28.72 31.78 -13.39
C SER A 177 -28.48 30.73 -12.30
N VAL A 178 -27.28 30.17 -12.30
CA VAL A 178 -26.90 29.13 -11.33
C VAL A 178 -25.83 29.71 -10.41
N THR A 179 -26.13 29.78 -9.12
CA THR A 179 -25.17 30.23 -8.12
C THR A 179 -24.62 29.01 -7.38
N LEU A 180 -23.32 28.71 -7.55
CA LEU A 180 -22.69 27.62 -6.82
C LEU A 180 -22.21 28.12 -5.46
N ALA A 181 -22.53 27.37 -4.41
CA ALA A 181 -21.95 27.56 -3.08
C ALA A 181 -20.56 26.93 -3.01
N GLU A 182 -19.61 27.63 -2.39
CA GLU A 182 -18.28 27.09 -2.16
C GLU A 182 -18.34 25.80 -1.32
N ASN A 183 -17.49 24.85 -1.67
CA ASN A 183 -17.46 23.56 -1.00
C ASN A 183 -16.69 23.67 0.32
N GLN A 184 -17.37 23.90 1.43
CA GLN A 184 -16.80 23.95 2.79
C GLN A 184 -16.36 22.57 3.31
N GLN A 185 -16.27 21.53 2.45
CA GLN A 185 -16.03 20.15 2.87
C GLN A 185 -14.67 19.90 3.56
N ILE A 186 -13.68 20.77 3.45
CA ILE A 186 -12.38 20.58 4.13
C ILE A 186 -12.55 20.61 5.65
N LEU A 187 -13.51 21.38 6.19
CA LEU A 187 -13.72 21.51 7.63
C LEU A 187 -14.54 20.37 8.25
N ASP A 188 -15.42 19.74 7.49
CA ASP A 188 -16.27 18.63 7.94
C ASP A 188 -15.69 17.25 7.54
N GLU A 189 -14.48 17.22 6.96
CA GLU A 189 -13.81 15.99 6.59
C GLU A 189 -13.60 15.09 7.82
N VAL A 190 -14.04 13.85 7.70
CA VAL A 190 -13.86 12.82 8.73
C VAL A 190 -12.47 12.20 8.58
N VAL A 191 -11.68 12.26 9.65
CA VAL A 191 -10.33 11.70 9.72
C VAL A 191 -10.35 10.48 10.63
N VAL A 192 -9.67 9.42 10.22
CA VAL A 192 -9.48 8.23 11.05
C VAL A 192 -8.43 8.53 12.13
N VAL A 193 -8.79 8.37 13.39
CA VAL A 193 -7.93 8.65 14.53
C VAL A 193 -7.91 7.43 15.47
N GLY A 194 -6.88 6.63 15.37
CA GLY A 194 -6.77 5.44 16.20
C GLY A 194 -7.98 4.51 16.01
N TYR A 195 -8.70 4.26 17.07
CA TYR A 195 -9.88 3.39 17.11
C TYR A 195 -11.20 4.10 16.84
N GLY A 196 -11.23 5.12 15.99
CA GLY A 196 -12.44 5.85 15.68
C GLY A 196 -12.24 6.89 14.60
N THR A 197 -13.27 7.67 14.35
CA THR A 197 -13.23 8.78 13.41
C THR A 197 -13.59 10.07 14.13
N THR A 198 -12.98 11.18 13.70
CA THR A 198 -13.32 12.52 14.20
C THR A 198 -13.34 13.50 13.03
N SER A 199 -14.01 14.63 13.18
CA SER A 199 -13.92 15.69 12.17
C SER A 199 -12.57 16.41 12.26
N HIS A 200 -12.07 16.93 11.14
CA HIS A 200 -10.83 17.71 11.11
C HIS A 200 -10.84 18.89 12.08
N LYS A 201 -12.03 19.49 12.32
CA LYS A 201 -12.23 20.56 13.31
C LYS A 201 -11.89 20.14 14.73
N ASN A 202 -12.16 18.88 15.09
CA ASN A 202 -11.99 18.34 16.45
C ASN A 202 -10.64 17.64 16.67
N LEU A 203 -9.75 17.63 15.67
CA LEU A 203 -8.42 17.08 15.84
C LEU A 203 -7.61 17.90 16.85
N THR A 204 -7.08 17.22 17.87
CA THR A 204 -6.19 17.80 18.90
C THR A 204 -4.72 17.55 18.62
N THR A 205 -4.41 16.84 17.54
CA THR A 205 -3.08 16.27 17.23
C THR A 205 -2.68 16.53 15.78
N SER A 206 -1.39 16.33 15.45
CA SER A 206 -0.83 16.55 14.12
C SER A 206 -1.01 15.32 13.25
N ILE A 207 -1.99 15.36 12.36
CA ILE A 207 -2.29 14.30 11.39
C ILE A 207 -2.25 14.86 9.98
N ALA A 208 -1.57 14.16 9.07
CA ALA A 208 -1.63 14.48 7.64
C ALA A 208 -2.45 13.42 6.93
N THR A 209 -3.42 13.82 6.13
CA THR A 209 -4.27 12.94 5.32
C THR A 209 -3.89 13.03 3.86
N VAL A 210 -3.65 11.88 3.25
CA VAL A 210 -3.37 11.74 1.81
C VAL A 210 -4.51 10.95 1.17
N LYS A 211 -5.37 11.63 0.40
CA LYS A 211 -6.45 10.99 -0.36
C LYS A 211 -5.94 10.48 -1.69
N THR A 212 -6.24 9.23 -2.00
CA THR A 212 -5.75 8.59 -3.22
C THR A 212 -6.39 9.14 -4.50
N GLU A 213 -7.59 9.70 -4.42
CA GLU A 213 -8.26 10.36 -5.56
C GLU A 213 -7.46 11.55 -6.14
N LYS A 214 -6.64 12.21 -5.29
CA LYS A 214 -5.78 13.34 -5.67
C LYS A 214 -4.37 12.91 -6.08
N ILE A 215 -4.03 11.63 -5.96
CA ILE A 215 -2.71 11.12 -6.33
C ILE A 215 -2.75 10.78 -7.82
N SER A 216 -1.72 11.25 -8.55
CA SER A 216 -1.52 10.81 -9.93
C SER A 216 -1.56 9.29 -9.99
N LYS A 217 -2.35 8.74 -10.91
CA LYS A 217 -2.47 7.29 -11.15
C LYS A 217 -1.20 6.72 -11.84
N ALA A 218 -0.04 7.30 -11.57
CA ALA A 218 1.23 6.73 -11.98
C ALA A 218 1.29 5.28 -11.47
N ALA A 219 1.65 4.39 -12.36
CA ALA A 219 1.79 2.98 -12.02
C ALA A 219 2.90 2.80 -11.00
N THR A 220 2.54 2.71 -9.72
CA THR A 220 3.47 2.43 -8.63
C THR A 220 3.23 1.01 -8.11
N SER A 221 4.32 0.28 -7.89
CA SER A 221 4.27 -1.09 -7.39
C SER A 221 3.84 -1.19 -5.92
N ASN A 222 4.03 -0.12 -5.12
CA ASN A 222 3.75 -0.14 -3.69
C ASN A 222 3.12 1.16 -3.15
N ILE A 223 2.46 1.06 -1.99
CA ILE A 223 1.78 2.17 -1.31
C ILE A 223 2.76 3.23 -0.82
N SER A 224 3.95 2.83 -0.39
CA SER A 224 4.95 3.77 0.11
C SER A 224 5.36 4.79 -0.95
N GLY A 225 5.34 4.41 -2.24
CA GLY A 225 5.58 5.31 -3.37
C GLY A 225 4.53 6.42 -3.50
N MET A 226 3.30 6.17 -3.04
CA MET A 226 2.23 7.17 -3.05
C MET A 226 2.47 8.30 -2.03
N LEU A 227 3.35 8.09 -1.06
CA LEU A 227 3.60 9.03 0.04
C LEU A 227 4.76 9.98 -0.25
N LEU A 228 5.56 9.74 -1.30
CA LEU A 228 6.71 10.56 -1.69
C LEU A 228 6.31 12.03 -1.91
N GLY A 229 6.85 12.95 -1.09
CA GLY A 229 6.61 14.39 -1.20
C GLY A 229 5.18 14.85 -0.88
N ARG A 230 4.34 14.00 -0.24
CA ARG A 230 2.91 14.25 -0.03
C ARG A 230 2.54 14.73 1.38
N ALA A 231 3.42 14.60 2.35
CA ALA A 231 3.14 15.00 3.71
C ALA A 231 4.37 15.69 4.33
N ALA A 232 4.16 16.85 4.95
CA ALA A 232 5.21 17.55 5.68
C ALA A 232 5.72 16.69 6.85
N GLY A 233 7.05 16.67 7.07
CA GLY A 233 7.70 15.86 8.09
C GLY A 233 7.77 14.36 7.78
N LEU A 234 7.39 13.94 6.56
CA LEU A 234 7.57 12.58 6.07
C LEU A 234 8.72 12.56 5.07
N GLN A 235 9.72 11.74 5.34
CA GLN A 235 10.82 11.45 4.44
C GLN A 235 10.63 10.04 3.88
N ALA A 236 10.82 9.88 2.60
CA ALA A 236 10.75 8.59 1.93
C ALA A 236 11.98 8.43 1.04
N THR A 237 12.73 7.35 1.28
CA THR A 237 13.95 7.02 0.55
C THR A 237 13.80 5.66 -0.10
N VAL A 238 14.06 5.58 -1.40
CA VAL A 238 14.03 4.32 -2.12
C VAL A 238 15.16 3.42 -1.60
N ALA A 239 14.82 2.30 -0.97
CA ALA A 239 15.76 1.33 -0.45
C ALA A 239 16.34 0.44 -1.56
N SER A 240 15.53 0.13 -2.57
CA SER A 240 15.94 -0.58 -3.77
C SER A 240 15.15 -0.07 -4.97
N PRO A 241 15.82 0.26 -6.09
CA PRO A 241 15.16 0.68 -7.33
C PRO A 241 14.57 -0.49 -8.12
N GLN A 242 14.78 -1.73 -7.69
CA GLN A 242 14.22 -2.91 -8.36
C GLN A 242 12.69 -2.94 -8.26
N PRO A 243 11.99 -3.56 -9.22
CA PRO A 243 10.55 -3.74 -9.16
C PRO A 243 10.08 -4.35 -7.83
N GLY A 244 9.09 -3.74 -7.20
CA GLY A 244 8.65 -4.14 -5.86
C GLY A 244 9.63 -3.84 -4.73
N GLY A 245 10.72 -3.12 -5.00
CA GLY A 245 11.68 -2.68 -4.00
C GLY A 245 11.07 -1.80 -2.93
N GLY A 246 11.58 -1.88 -1.72
CA GLY A 246 11.09 -1.15 -0.57
C GLY A 246 11.40 0.34 -0.63
N ILE A 247 10.52 1.11 -0.04
CA ILE A 247 10.73 2.53 0.24
C ILE A 247 10.75 2.68 1.76
N ASN A 248 11.88 3.12 2.28
CA ASN A 248 12.04 3.42 3.69
C ASN A 248 11.32 4.74 4.00
N ILE A 249 10.36 4.69 4.89
CA ILE A 249 9.65 5.87 5.37
C ILE A 249 10.12 6.21 6.77
N SER A 250 10.36 7.49 6.99
CA SER A 250 10.66 8.08 8.28
C SER A 250 9.73 9.26 8.53
N ILE A 251 9.21 9.38 9.73
CA ILE A 251 8.38 10.48 10.18
C ILE A 251 9.18 11.33 11.17
N ARG A 252 9.37 12.63 10.85
CA ARG A 252 10.12 13.58 11.71
C ARG A 252 11.52 13.07 12.08
N GLY A 253 12.24 12.48 11.13
CA GLY A 253 13.58 11.91 11.35
C GLY A 253 13.60 10.71 12.30
N GLY A 254 12.47 10.04 12.50
CA GLY A 254 12.37 8.80 13.29
C GLY A 254 12.85 7.56 12.54
N GLY A 255 12.70 6.41 13.19
CA GLY A 255 12.87 5.11 12.56
C GLY A 255 11.68 4.75 11.65
N THR A 256 11.51 3.46 11.38
CA THR A 256 10.41 2.95 10.56
C THR A 256 9.08 3.04 11.31
N PRO A 257 8.05 3.75 10.79
CA PRO A 257 6.74 3.80 11.41
C PRO A 257 6.02 2.45 11.35
N ILE A 258 5.05 2.25 12.23
CA ILE A 258 4.15 1.10 12.12
C ILE A 258 3.04 1.39 11.10
N TYR A 259 2.65 0.35 10.37
CA TYR A 259 1.53 0.41 9.43
C TYR A 259 0.31 -0.28 10.03
N VAL A 260 -0.84 0.36 9.90
CA VAL A 260 -2.13 -0.20 10.35
C VAL A 260 -3.09 -0.18 9.18
N VAL A 261 -3.50 -1.35 8.70
CA VAL A 261 -4.42 -1.48 7.57
C VAL A 261 -5.79 -1.89 8.09
N ASP A 262 -6.81 -1.05 7.90
CA ASP A 262 -8.18 -1.29 8.38
C ASP A 262 -8.25 -1.73 9.87
N GLY A 263 -7.38 -1.16 10.71
CA GLY A 263 -7.28 -1.43 12.14
C GLY A 263 -6.35 -2.58 12.54
N VAL A 264 -5.75 -3.30 11.61
CA VAL A 264 -4.81 -4.40 11.89
C VAL A 264 -3.38 -3.92 11.69
N VAL A 265 -2.52 -4.13 12.69
CA VAL A 265 -1.09 -3.81 12.60
C VAL A 265 -0.42 -4.77 11.62
N MET A 266 0.31 -4.21 10.65
CA MET A 266 1.03 -4.95 9.62
C MET A 266 2.53 -4.96 9.89
N PRO A 267 3.26 -6.00 9.45
CA PRO A 267 4.72 -6.02 9.55
C PRO A 267 5.33 -4.93 8.68
N SER A 268 6.30 -4.20 9.23
CA SER A 268 7.00 -3.11 8.52
C SER A 268 8.24 -3.58 7.77
N GLY A 269 8.83 -4.71 8.16
CA GLY A 269 10.07 -5.23 7.58
C GLY A 269 9.86 -6.12 6.36
N SER A 270 10.89 -6.18 5.52
CA SER A 270 11.00 -7.17 4.44
C SER A 270 10.96 -8.60 4.98
N PHE A 271 10.36 -9.51 4.22
CA PHE A 271 10.36 -10.94 4.52
C PHE A 271 10.84 -11.70 3.29
N GLU A 272 12.12 -11.58 3.01
CA GLU A 272 12.83 -12.36 1.99
C GLU A 272 13.67 -13.43 2.65
N VAL A 273 13.79 -14.58 1.98
CA VAL A 273 14.61 -15.72 2.39
C VAL A 273 15.84 -15.85 1.49
N GLY A 274 16.75 -16.76 1.81
CA GLY A 274 17.91 -17.02 0.96
C GLY A 274 19.01 -15.95 1.09
N THR A 275 19.29 -15.50 2.33
CA THR A 275 20.30 -14.48 2.60
C THR A 275 21.56 -15.02 3.26
N GLY A 276 21.65 -16.33 3.46
CA GLY A 276 22.60 -16.95 4.37
C GLY A 276 24.06 -17.02 3.91
N SER A 277 24.41 -16.61 2.68
CA SER A 277 25.78 -16.72 2.17
C SER A 277 26.27 -15.40 1.56
N THR A 278 27.45 -14.95 1.98
CA THR A 278 28.15 -13.79 1.38
C THR A 278 28.59 -14.01 -0.06
N SER A 279 28.58 -15.26 -0.52
CA SER A 279 28.97 -15.63 -1.89
C SER A 279 27.78 -15.67 -2.87
N LEU A 280 26.59 -15.30 -2.44
CA LEU A 280 25.36 -15.25 -3.24
C LEU A 280 24.79 -13.84 -3.30
N PRO A 281 23.94 -13.52 -4.29
CA PRO A 281 23.28 -12.24 -4.36
C PRO A 281 22.48 -11.93 -3.09
N SER A 282 22.63 -10.71 -2.57
CA SER A 282 21.84 -10.27 -1.41
C SER A 282 20.35 -10.19 -1.76
N SER A 283 19.50 -10.43 -0.79
CA SER A 283 18.04 -10.25 -0.97
C SER A 283 17.68 -8.79 -1.23
N VAL A 284 16.62 -8.61 -2.02
CA VAL A 284 16.03 -7.29 -2.24
C VAL A 284 15.23 -6.88 -1.00
N ASN A 285 15.51 -5.69 -0.43
CA ASN A 285 14.67 -5.16 0.63
C ASN A 285 13.31 -4.76 0.04
N ARG A 286 12.24 -5.45 0.43
CA ARG A 286 10.87 -5.20 0.01
C ARG A 286 10.05 -4.63 1.16
N ALA A 287 9.23 -3.63 0.89
CA ALA A 287 8.38 -3.05 1.92
C ALA A 287 7.29 -4.02 2.39
N GLY A 288 6.93 -3.96 3.67
CA GLY A 288 5.91 -4.83 4.28
C GLY A 288 4.48 -4.67 3.74
N LEU A 289 4.21 -3.66 2.90
CA LEU A 289 2.92 -3.45 2.22
C LEU A 289 2.94 -3.81 0.73
N ALA A 290 3.97 -4.54 0.27
CA ALA A 290 4.10 -4.91 -1.16
C ALA A 290 2.93 -5.74 -1.71
N GLY A 291 2.20 -6.45 -0.83
CA GLY A 291 1.03 -7.24 -1.20
C GLY A 291 -0.29 -6.47 -1.35
N LEU A 292 -0.32 -5.18 -1.03
CA LEU A 292 -1.52 -4.36 -1.17
C LEU A 292 -1.50 -3.58 -2.50
N ASN A 293 -2.61 -3.66 -3.24
CA ASN A 293 -2.79 -2.89 -4.46
C ASN A 293 -3.06 -1.41 -4.12
N PRO A 294 -2.26 -0.44 -4.61
CA PRO A 294 -2.49 0.98 -4.40
C PRO A 294 -3.88 1.47 -4.83
N ASN A 295 -4.49 0.84 -5.85
CA ASN A 295 -5.82 1.21 -6.34
C ASN A 295 -6.95 0.85 -5.35
N ASP A 296 -6.71 -0.02 -4.37
CA ASP A 296 -7.69 -0.41 -3.36
C ASP A 296 -7.68 0.52 -2.13
N ILE A 297 -6.81 1.52 -2.09
CA ILE A 297 -6.69 2.46 -0.97
C ILE A 297 -7.68 3.61 -1.13
N GLU A 298 -8.36 4.00 -0.06
CA GLU A 298 -9.24 5.16 0.01
C GLU A 298 -8.48 6.39 0.55
N SER A 299 -7.79 6.21 1.70
CA SER A 299 -7.00 7.27 2.33
C SER A 299 -5.82 6.70 3.12
N ILE A 300 -4.83 7.55 3.34
CA ILE A 300 -3.70 7.27 4.21
C ILE A 300 -3.57 8.43 5.19
N GLU A 301 -3.65 8.14 6.49
CA GLU A 301 -3.44 9.10 7.57
C GLU A 301 -2.09 8.85 8.25
N ILE A 302 -1.33 9.92 8.44
CA ILE A 302 0.01 9.89 9.03
C ILE A 302 -0.05 10.57 10.40
N LEU A 303 0.08 9.78 11.47
CA LEU A 303 0.10 10.24 12.86
C LEU A 303 1.53 10.54 13.26
N LYS A 304 1.81 11.82 13.59
CA LYS A 304 3.18 12.33 13.76
C LYS A 304 3.54 12.66 15.20
N ASP A 305 2.58 12.64 16.12
CA ASP A 305 2.72 13.11 17.51
C ASP A 305 2.07 12.17 18.53
N ALA A 306 1.64 12.71 19.66
CA ALA A 306 0.98 11.96 20.73
C ALA A 306 -0.23 11.12 20.29
N SER A 307 -0.82 11.41 19.12
CA SER A 307 -1.89 10.56 18.53
C SER A 307 -1.42 9.13 18.26
N ALA A 308 -0.14 8.96 17.98
CA ALA A 308 0.45 7.66 17.75
C ALA A 308 0.46 6.78 19.02
N ALA A 309 0.49 7.38 20.21
CA ALA A 309 0.62 6.67 21.49
C ALA A 309 -0.50 5.65 21.76
N ILE A 310 -1.69 5.85 21.20
CA ILE A 310 -2.81 4.90 21.33
C ILE A 310 -2.49 3.54 20.69
N TYR A 311 -1.58 3.48 19.73
CA TYR A 311 -1.11 2.24 19.09
C TYR A 311 0.01 1.53 19.87
N GLY A 312 0.60 2.19 20.89
CA GLY A 312 1.52 1.62 21.87
C GLY A 312 2.86 1.24 21.30
N ILE A 313 3.22 -0.03 21.45
CA ILE A 313 4.56 -0.56 21.10
C ILE A 313 4.88 -0.34 19.60
N GLY A 314 6.02 0.29 19.36
CA GLY A 314 6.51 0.58 17.99
C GLY A 314 5.97 1.88 17.40
N ALA A 315 5.01 2.56 18.05
CA ALA A 315 4.47 3.83 17.55
C ALA A 315 5.38 5.04 17.85
N ALA A 316 6.55 4.82 18.46
CA ALA A 316 7.53 5.87 18.77
C ALA A 316 8.03 6.65 17.55
N ASP A 317 8.03 6.02 16.38
CA ASP A 317 8.46 6.60 15.11
C ASP A 317 7.27 7.00 14.21
N GLY A 318 6.06 7.06 14.80
CA GLY A 318 4.84 7.42 14.11
C GLY A 318 4.02 6.22 13.63
N VAL A 319 2.83 6.52 13.12
CA VAL A 319 1.88 5.52 12.62
C VAL A 319 1.33 5.94 11.27
N ILE A 320 1.29 5.02 10.34
CA ILE A 320 0.65 5.18 9.04
C ILE A 320 -0.61 4.33 9.02
N LEU A 321 -1.78 4.98 9.01
CA LEU A 321 -3.06 4.32 8.91
C LEU A 321 -3.45 4.24 7.44
N VAL A 322 -3.78 3.05 6.97
CA VAL A 322 -4.25 2.81 5.61
C VAL A 322 -5.69 2.38 5.67
N THR A 323 -6.57 3.20 5.11
CA THR A 323 -7.99 2.88 4.96
C THR A 323 -8.24 2.41 3.53
N THR A 324 -8.85 1.24 3.39
CA THR A 324 -9.12 0.69 2.08
C THR A 324 -10.56 0.96 1.63
N LYS A 325 -10.77 0.91 0.31
CA LYS A 325 -12.07 1.11 -0.31
C LYS A 325 -13.12 0.11 0.19
N LYS A 326 -14.33 0.61 0.41
CA LYS A 326 -15.50 -0.15 0.91
C LYS A 326 -16.64 -0.09 -0.09
N GLY A 327 -17.58 -1.02 0.03
CA GLY A 327 -18.85 -0.95 -0.69
C GLY A 327 -19.66 0.28 -0.28
N LYS A 328 -20.26 0.95 -1.25
CA LYS A 328 -21.18 2.08 -1.04
C LYS A 328 -22.60 1.65 -1.33
N GLU A 329 -23.56 2.31 -0.71
CA GLU A 329 -24.97 2.10 -1.02
C GLU A 329 -25.28 2.61 -2.42
N GLY A 330 -26.03 1.82 -3.18
CA GLY A 330 -26.39 2.15 -4.56
C GLY A 330 -26.37 0.94 -5.47
N LYS A 331 -26.65 1.21 -6.75
CA LYS A 331 -26.58 0.20 -7.81
C LYS A 331 -25.16 -0.31 -7.97
N PRO A 332 -24.96 -1.59 -8.40
CA PRO A 332 -23.66 -2.12 -8.73
C PRO A 332 -22.92 -1.23 -9.72
N THR A 333 -21.70 -0.84 -9.37
CA THR A 333 -20.80 -0.08 -10.23
C THR A 333 -19.61 -0.96 -10.58
N ILE A 334 -19.34 -1.10 -11.87
CA ILE A 334 -18.18 -1.83 -12.40
C ILE A 334 -17.24 -0.80 -13.00
N VAL A 335 -15.99 -0.78 -12.53
CA VAL A 335 -14.94 0.13 -13.03
C VAL A 335 -13.75 -0.70 -13.45
N TYR A 336 -13.31 -0.53 -14.69
CA TYR A 336 -12.05 -1.04 -15.20
C TYR A 336 -11.10 0.12 -15.46
N GLU A 337 -9.88 -0.01 -14.91
CA GLU A 337 -8.79 0.94 -15.12
C GLU A 337 -7.59 0.16 -15.66
N GLY A 338 -7.13 0.53 -16.86
CA GLY A 338 -5.94 -0.04 -17.48
C GLY A 338 -4.92 1.05 -17.75
N SER A 339 -3.63 0.75 -17.52
CA SER A 339 -2.54 1.63 -17.89
C SER A 339 -1.34 0.84 -18.42
N TYR A 340 -0.67 1.45 -19.39
CA TYR A 340 0.59 0.99 -19.95
C TYR A 340 1.58 2.15 -19.93
N SER A 341 2.75 1.94 -19.36
CA SER A 341 3.80 2.96 -19.24
C SER A 341 5.10 2.41 -19.78
N VAL A 342 5.84 3.23 -20.52
CA VAL A 342 7.18 2.92 -21.01
C VAL A 342 8.18 3.60 -20.09
N GLN A 343 9.17 2.86 -19.62
CA GLN A 343 10.25 3.34 -18.78
C GLN A 343 11.55 3.40 -19.59
N LYS A 344 12.23 4.54 -19.52
CA LYS A 344 13.56 4.69 -20.08
C LYS A 344 14.49 5.27 -19.02
N HIS A 345 15.72 4.78 -18.98
CA HIS A 345 16.77 5.45 -18.22
C HIS A 345 17.13 6.76 -18.90
N TYR A 346 17.53 7.74 -18.09
CA TYR A 346 18.08 9.01 -18.60
C TYR A 346 19.61 8.96 -18.40
N PRO A 347 20.40 8.96 -19.48
CA PRO A 347 21.87 8.95 -19.37
C PRO A 347 22.32 10.31 -18.84
N TYR A 348 22.81 10.36 -17.61
CA TYR A 348 23.39 11.56 -16.99
C TYR A 348 24.86 11.36 -16.61
N LEU A 349 25.41 10.14 -16.81
CA LEU A 349 26.79 9.83 -16.59
C LEU A 349 27.48 9.68 -17.97
N ASP A 350 28.45 10.54 -18.20
CA ASP A 350 29.32 10.45 -19.34
C ASP A 350 30.61 9.76 -18.91
N VAL A 351 30.85 8.57 -19.43
CA VAL A 351 31.99 7.73 -19.08
C VAL A 351 33.06 7.83 -20.17
N LEU A 352 34.33 7.71 -19.75
CA LEU A 352 35.45 7.77 -20.69
C LEU A 352 35.40 6.64 -21.72
N SER A 353 35.62 6.97 -22.98
CA SER A 353 35.85 5.97 -24.03
C SER A 353 37.10 5.14 -23.76
N GLY A 354 37.24 4.00 -24.44
CA GLY A 354 38.41 3.13 -24.29
C GLY A 354 39.74 3.84 -24.44
N PRO A 355 39.98 4.60 -25.56
CA PRO A 355 41.21 5.37 -25.74
C PRO A 355 41.43 6.44 -24.66
N GLU A 356 40.38 7.16 -24.26
CA GLU A 356 40.48 8.18 -23.21
C GLU A 356 40.83 7.59 -21.85
N LEU A 357 40.20 6.47 -21.47
CA LEU A 357 40.51 5.78 -20.24
C LEU A 357 41.94 5.23 -20.23
N MET A 358 42.41 4.60 -21.31
CA MET A 358 43.80 4.13 -21.42
C MET A 358 44.82 5.27 -21.29
N ASN A 359 44.55 6.42 -21.90
CA ASN A 359 45.36 7.60 -21.71
C ASN A 359 45.37 8.09 -20.26
N MET A 360 44.18 8.13 -19.61
CA MET A 360 44.10 8.52 -18.22
C MET A 360 44.85 7.56 -17.29
N VAL A 361 44.78 6.24 -17.54
CA VAL A 361 45.58 5.24 -16.82
C VAL A 361 47.08 5.48 -16.97
N ASN A 362 47.54 5.84 -18.16
CA ASN A 362 48.95 6.19 -18.39
C ASN A 362 49.34 7.47 -17.62
N VAL A 363 48.51 8.49 -17.64
CA VAL A 363 48.73 9.74 -16.88
C VAL A 363 48.82 9.41 -15.40
N PHE A 364 47.85 8.68 -14.84
CA PHE A 364 47.83 8.29 -13.44
C PHE A 364 49.06 7.43 -13.03
N SER A 365 49.44 6.49 -13.89
CA SER A 365 50.65 5.66 -13.66
C SER A 365 51.91 6.50 -13.63
N LYS A 366 52.03 7.48 -14.54
CA LYS A 366 53.16 8.42 -14.59
C LYS A 366 53.21 9.32 -13.34
N GLU A 367 52.09 9.86 -12.92
CA GLU A 367 51.98 10.68 -11.72
C GLU A 367 52.38 9.91 -10.46
N ASN A 368 51.92 8.64 -10.32
CA ASN A 368 52.30 7.77 -9.21
C ASN A 368 53.80 7.48 -9.22
N TYR A 369 54.38 7.18 -10.40
CA TYR A 369 55.82 6.94 -10.54
C TYR A 369 56.61 8.16 -10.10
N LEU A 370 56.24 9.38 -10.51
CA LEU A 370 56.93 10.61 -10.10
C LEU A 370 56.82 10.85 -8.59
N TYR A 371 55.65 10.61 -8.02
CA TYR A 371 55.39 10.71 -6.58
C TYR A 371 56.31 9.76 -5.75
N ASP A 372 56.40 8.50 -6.19
CA ASP A 372 57.24 7.49 -5.52
C ASP A 372 58.72 7.83 -5.63
N LYS A 373 59.13 8.64 -6.60
CA LYS A 373 60.49 9.15 -6.76
C LYS A 373 60.70 10.44 -5.98
N GLY A 374 59.76 10.89 -5.16
CA GLY A 374 59.84 12.16 -4.40
C GLY A 374 59.72 13.41 -5.29
N GLN A 375 59.18 13.28 -6.47
CA GLN A 375 58.99 14.35 -7.44
C GLN A 375 57.50 14.70 -7.48
N TYR A 376 57.19 15.94 -7.17
CA TYR A 376 55.80 16.36 -7.24
C TYR A 376 55.35 16.44 -8.72
N PRO A 377 54.16 15.89 -9.04
CA PRO A 377 53.55 16.01 -10.35
C PRO A 377 53.46 17.49 -10.69
N TYR A 378 52.99 17.92 -11.72
CA TYR A 378 52.79 19.32 -12.13
C TYR A 378 54.06 20.11 -12.45
N GLY A 379 54.65 19.79 -13.60
CA GLY A 379 55.39 20.77 -14.33
C GLY A 379 56.91 20.71 -14.32
N ASN A 380 57.54 19.63 -13.89
CA ASN A 380 58.96 19.49 -14.07
C ASN A 380 59.27 18.52 -15.21
N ALA A 381 59.41 19.08 -16.43
CA ALA A 381 59.75 18.32 -17.64
C ALA A 381 61.15 17.68 -17.63
N ALA A 382 61.91 17.84 -16.53
CA ALA A 382 63.30 17.37 -16.42
C ALA A 382 63.46 15.98 -15.85
N TYR A 383 62.37 15.27 -15.58
CA TYR A 383 62.42 13.99 -14.92
C TYR A 383 62.08 12.80 -15.78
N ASP A 384 63.05 12.09 -16.04
CA ASP A 384 63.29 10.66 -16.17
C ASP A 384 62.50 9.90 -17.21
N ASP A 385 63.17 9.59 -18.28
CA ASP A 385 62.76 8.71 -19.38
C ASP A 385 62.56 7.25 -19.00
N LYS A 386 62.62 6.89 -17.70
CA LYS A 386 62.51 5.51 -17.25
C LYS A 386 61.08 5.04 -16.93
N TRP A 387 60.11 6.00 -16.92
CA TRP A 387 58.74 5.58 -16.85
C TRP A 387 58.30 4.91 -18.15
N THR A 388 57.70 3.73 -18.03
CA THR A 388 57.15 3.02 -19.18
C THR A 388 55.64 3.13 -19.17
N PRO A 389 54.97 3.57 -20.22
CA PRO A 389 53.52 3.63 -20.26
C PRO A 389 52.94 2.24 -20.12
N ILE A 390 51.81 2.11 -19.39
CA ILE A 390 51.06 0.86 -19.27
C ILE A 390 50.48 0.48 -20.64
N PHE A 391 49.98 1.45 -21.38
CA PHE A 391 49.43 1.29 -22.73
C PHE A 391 50.27 2.04 -23.76
N THR A 392 50.66 1.35 -24.80
CA THR A 392 51.36 1.96 -25.93
C THR A 392 50.43 2.82 -26.80
N PRO A 393 50.94 3.80 -27.57
CA PRO A 393 50.11 4.58 -28.48
C PRO A 393 49.33 3.75 -29.49
N THR A 394 49.86 2.63 -29.95
CA THR A 394 49.19 1.70 -30.86
C THR A 394 48.03 0.98 -30.19
N GLN A 395 48.19 0.57 -28.95
CA GLN A 395 47.11 -0.03 -28.17
C GLN A 395 45.98 0.96 -27.95
N ILE A 396 46.32 2.19 -27.60
CA ILE A 396 45.35 3.27 -27.38
C ILE A 396 44.56 3.57 -28.67
N ALA A 397 45.29 3.69 -29.82
CA ALA A 397 44.64 3.99 -31.10
C ALA A 397 43.69 2.87 -31.58
N ASN A 398 43.95 1.63 -31.19
CA ASN A 398 43.13 0.48 -31.54
C ASN A 398 42.20 -0.02 -30.42
N ALA A 399 42.10 0.75 -29.33
CA ALA A 399 41.30 0.33 -28.19
C ALA A 399 39.79 0.28 -28.54
N PRO A 400 39.10 -0.82 -28.19
CA PRO A 400 37.67 -0.85 -28.29
C PRO A 400 37.03 0.16 -27.29
N THR A 401 35.80 0.50 -27.55
CA THR A 401 34.99 1.23 -26.58
C THR A 401 33.73 0.45 -26.31
N THR A 402 33.61 -0.12 -25.14
CA THR A 402 32.42 -0.84 -24.69
C THR A 402 31.60 0.08 -23.82
N ASP A 403 30.36 0.42 -24.24
CA ASP A 403 29.37 1.08 -23.42
C ASP A 403 28.72 0.05 -22.52
N TRP A 404 29.28 -0.09 -21.32
CA TRP A 404 28.79 -1.06 -20.34
C TRP A 404 27.37 -0.77 -19.84
N LEU A 405 26.99 0.54 -19.74
CA LEU A 405 25.64 0.93 -19.33
C LEU A 405 24.60 0.48 -20.37
N ASP A 406 24.86 0.70 -21.65
CA ASP A 406 23.98 0.24 -22.74
C ASP A 406 23.81 -1.29 -22.73
N LYS A 407 24.86 -2.03 -22.34
CA LYS A 407 24.82 -3.50 -22.27
C LYS A 407 23.98 -4.06 -21.14
N VAL A 408 23.81 -3.34 -20.04
CA VAL A 408 23.03 -3.79 -18.86
C VAL A 408 21.68 -3.12 -18.73
N LEU A 409 21.40 -2.09 -19.55
CA LEU A 409 20.15 -1.35 -19.53
C LEU A 409 19.30 -1.63 -20.78
N LYS A 410 17.99 -1.57 -20.59
CA LYS A 410 16.97 -1.74 -21.65
C LYS A 410 15.83 -0.74 -21.47
N THR A 411 14.96 -0.64 -22.44
CA THR A 411 13.66 0.02 -22.27
C THR A 411 12.75 -0.93 -21.48
N GLY A 412 12.24 -0.45 -20.37
CA GLY A 412 11.29 -1.16 -19.53
C GLY A 412 9.84 -0.78 -19.81
N ALA A 413 8.91 -1.51 -19.22
CA ALA A 413 7.48 -1.26 -19.36
C ALA A 413 6.72 -1.64 -18.07
N VAL A 414 5.65 -0.89 -17.78
CA VAL A 414 4.72 -1.21 -16.70
C VAL A 414 3.32 -1.37 -17.28
N THR A 415 2.70 -2.50 -16.95
CA THR A 415 1.30 -2.80 -17.31
C THR A 415 0.50 -2.99 -16.03
N ASN A 416 -0.62 -2.29 -15.91
CA ASN A 416 -1.50 -2.40 -14.75
C ASN A 416 -2.96 -2.48 -15.22
N HIS A 417 -3.67 -3.52 -14.75
CA HIS A 417 -5.08 -3.74 -15.03
C HIS A 417 -5.82 -3.92 -13.71
N ASN A 418 -6.81 -3.09 -13.46
CA ASN A 418 -7.59 -3.10 -12.24
C ASN A 418 -9.09 -3.15 -12.57
N LEU A 419 -9.78 -4.16 -12.07
CA LEU A 419 -11.24 -4.32 -12.18
C LEU A 419 -11.83 -4.24 -10.79
N THR A 420 -12.78 -3.31 -10.59
CA THR A 420 -13.50 -3.18 -9.32
C THR A 420 -15.00 -3.29 -9.53
N ILE A 421 -15.66 -3.97 -8.59
CA ILE A 421 -17.11 -4.10 -8.54
C ILE A 421 -17.56 -3.69 -7.14
N SER A 422 -18.39 -2.69 -7.02
CA SER A 422 -18.88 -2.21 -5.73
C SER A 422 -20.35 -1.84 -5.79
N GLY A 423 -21.05 -1.96 -4.66
CA GLY A 423 -22.45 -1.63 -4.55
C GLY A 423 -23.03 -2.10 -3.23
N GLY A 424 -24.36 -2.03 -3.13
CA GLY A 424 -25.06 -2.58 -1.98
C GLY A 424 -26.31 -1.83 -1.60
N SER A 425 -26.90 -2.29 -0.52
CA SER A 425 -28.04 -1.69 0.16
C SER A 425 -27.65 -1.22 1.55
N GLU A 426 -28.56 -0.60 2.30
CA GLU A 426 -28.37 -0.25 3.71
C GLU A 426 -27.86 -1.45 4.55
N LYS A 427 -28.39 -2.67 4.28
CA LYS A 427 -28.08 -3.87 5.06
C LYS A 427 -26.88 -4.67 4.55
N PHE A 428 -26.47 -4.50 3.30
CA PHE A 428 -25.41 -5.31 2.69
C PHE A 428 -24.64 -4.47 1.68
N LYS A 429 -23.34 -4.25 1.94
CA LYS A 429 -22.43 -3.50 1.09
C LYS A 429 -21.24 -4.36 0.73
N TYR A 430 -20.78 -4.26 -0.51
CA TYR A 430 -19.65 -5.06 -0.99
C TYR A 430 -18.73 -4.26 -1.89
N TYR A 431 -17.47 -4.61 -1.83
CA TYR A 431 -16.40 -4.19 -2.73
C TYR A 431 -15.60 -5.43 -3.14
N LEU A 432 -15.34 -5.59 -4.41
CA LEU A 432 -14.47 -6.60 -5.00
C LEU A 432 -13.48 -5.90 -5.91
N GLY A 433 -12.21 -6.11 -5.71
CA GLY A 433 -11.11 -5.63 -6.56
C GLY A 433 -10.27 -6.80 -7.06
N VAL A 434 -9.95 -6.80 -8.34
CA VAL A 434 -9.00 -7.73 -8.97
C VAL A 434 -7.95 -6.92 -9.70
N ASN A 435 -6.68 -7.20 -9.44
CA ASN A 435 -5.58 -6.47 -10.06
C ASN A 435 -4.54 -7.44 -10.64
N TYR A 436 -4.07 -7.09 -11.82
CA TYR A 436 -2.87 -7.62 -12.45
C TYR A 436 -1.90 -6.48 -12.69
N TYR A 437 -0.68 -6.61 -12.20
CA TYR A 437 0.42 -5.67 -12.37
C TYR A 437 1.65 -6.39 -12.85
N LYS A 438 2.29 -5.87 -13.90
CA LYS A 438 3.58 -6.35 -14.38
C LYS A 438 4.50 -5.17 -14.62
N GLU A 439 5.72 -5.27 -14.14
CA GLU A 439 6.80 -4.30 -14.35
C GLU A 439 8.02 -5.03 -14.86
N ASP A 440 8.42 -4.73 -16.11
CA ASP A 440 9.71 -5.06 -16.68
C ASP A 440 10.61 -3.83 -16.49
N ALA A 441 11.63 -3.93 -15.65
CA ALA A 441 12.50 -2.80 -15.34
C ALA A 441 13.46 -2.44 -16.48
N THR A 442 14.15 -1.32 -16.27
CA THR A 442 15.17 -0.84 -17.20
C THR A 442 16.50 -1.59 -17.09
N VAL A 443 16.72 -2.40 -16.06
CA VAL A 443 17.86 -3.31 -15.92
C VAL A 443 17.42 -4.72 -16.37
N TYR A 444 18.29 -5.43 -17.10
CA TYR A 444 18.01 -6.81 -17.48
C TYR A 444 17.80 -7.71 -16.27
N ASN A 445 17.00 -8.77 -16.42
CA ASN A 445 16.64 -9.74 -15.37
C ASN A 445 16.10 -9.09 -14.08
N SER A 446 15.38 -7.99 -14.22
CA SER A 446 14.74 -7.31 -13.12
C SER A 446 13.29 -7.06 -13.46
N ASP A 447 12.40 -7.90 -12.94
CA ASP A 447 10.97 -7.80 -13.21
C ASP A 447 10.11 -8.25 -12.02
N MET A 448 8.85 -7.81 -12.03
CA MET A 448 7.84 -8.14 -11.03
C MET A 448 6.49 -8.41 -11.69
N GLU A 449 5.81 -9.43 -11.23
CA GLU A 449 4.44 -9.73 -11.60
C GLU A 449 3.58 -9.94 -10.34
N ARG A 450 2.47 -9.21 -10.22
CA ARG A 450 1.54 -9.31 -9.08
C ARG A 450 0.13 -9.63 -9.53
N TYR A 451 -0.47 -10.61 -8.87
CA TYR A 451 -1.89 -10.90 -8.91
C TYR A 451 -2.50 -10.59 -7.55
N SER A 452 -3.58 -9.84 -7.50
CA SER A 452 -4.27 -9.59 -6.23
C SER A 452 -5.78 -9.65 -6.37
N LEU A 453 -6.42 -10.15 -5.33
CA LEU A 453 -7.86 -10.21 -5.14
C LEU A 453 -8.19 -9.63 -3.78
N ARG A 454 -9.06 -8.62 -3.74
CA ARG A 454 -9.54 -8.01 -2.52
C ARG A 454 -11.06 -8.03 -2.44
N THR A 455 -11.59 -8.37 -1.27
CA THR A 455 -13.00 -8.23 -0.96
C THR A 455 -13.20 -7.45 0.33
N ASN A 456 -14.24 -6.63 0.40
CA ASN A 456 -14.72 -5.99 1.61
C ASN A 456 -16.25 -6.10 1.62
N ILE A 457 -16.77 -6.85 2.58
CA ILE A 457 -18.19 -7.10 2.74
C ILE A 457 -18.62 -6.60 4.12
N THR A 458 -19.63 -5.73 4.14
CA THR A 458 -20.27 -5.25 5.36
C THR A 458 -21.72 -5.69 5.36
N SER A 459 -22.13 -6.40 6.39
CA SER A 459 -23.49 -6.94 6.56
C SER A 459 -24.09 -6.49 7.89
N GLN A 460 -25.24 -5.85 7.84
CA GLN A 460 -26.06 -5.57 9.01
C GLN A 460 -26.91 -6.82 9.30
N LEU A 461 -26.43 -7.68 10.21
CA LEU A 461 -27.07 -8.96 10.54
C LEU A 461 -28.39 -8.74 11.29
N THR A 462 -28.39 -7.80 12.22
CA THR A 462 -29.58 -7.31 12.96
C THR A 462 -29.48 -5.79 13.11
N ASN A 463 -30.47 -5.15 13.70
CA ASN A 463 -30.45 -3.71 13.92
C ASN A 463 -29.33 -3.24 14.87
N PHE A 464 -28.75 -4.16 15.65
CA PHE A 464 -27.69 -3.87 16.64
C PHE A 464 -26.39 -4.62 16.33
N LEU A 465 -26.33 -5.47 15.30
CA LEU A 465 -25.18 -6.33 15.02
C LEU A 465 -24.71 -6.16 13.58
N LYS A 466 -23.50 -5.67 13.39
CA LYS A 466 -22.85 -5.48 12.08
C LYS A 466 -21.58 -6.31 11.99
N LEU A 467 -21.44 -7.07 10.91
CA LEU A 467 -20.25 -7.85 10.55
C LEU A 467 -19.56 -7.22 9.35
N THR A 468 -18.26 -6.97 9.48
CA THR A 468 -17.40 -6.57 8.37
C THR A 468 -16.34 -7.64 8.15
N THR A 469 -16.21 -8.09 6.91
CA THR A 469 -15.20 -9.06 6.48
C THR A 469 -14.36 -8.47 5.36
N ILE A 470 -13.04 -8.44 5.55
CA ILE A 470 -12.07 -8.00 4.56
C ILE A 470 -11.11 -9.16 4.29
N VAL A 471 -10.92 -9.49 3.02
CA VAL A 471 -9.95 -10.49 2.58
C VAL A 471 -9.12 -9.90 1.46
N ASN A 472 -7.80 -10.00 1.56
CA ASN A 472 -6.88 -9.67 0.49
C ASN A 472 -5.94 -10.87 0.27
N LEU A 473 -5.91 -11.35 -0.96
CA LEU A 473 -5.03 -12.42 -1.42
C LEU A 473 -4.11 -11.84 -2.47
N ASN A 474 -2.82 -12.12 -2.37
CA ASN A 474 -1.86 -11.68 -3.39
C ASN A 474 -0.81 -12.75 -3.64
N GLN A 475 -0.30 -12.76 -4.87
CA GLN A 475 0.89 -13.48 -5.29
C GLN A 475 1.78 -12.50 -6.03
N ASN A 476 3.02 -12.38 -5.58
CA ASN A 476 4.07 -11.60 -6.23
C ASN A 476 5.16 -12.55 -6.69
N ASN A 477 5.52 -12.47 -7.97
CA ASN A 477 6.65 -13.18 -8.56
C ASN A 477 7.70 -12.13 -8.93
N TYR A 478 8.94 -12.38 -8.59
CA TYR A 478 10.06 -11.49 -8.87
C TYR A 478 11.17 -12.23 -9.59
N THR A 479 11.78 -11.59 -10.57
CA THR A 479 13.10 -11.88 -11.05
C THR A 479 14.03 -10.80 -10.51
N ASN A 480 15.08 -11.20 -9.80
CA ASN A 480 15.96 -10.29 -9.11
C ASN A 480 17.25 -10.14 -9.90
N SER A 481 17.65 -8.90 -10.15
CA SER A 481 18.97 -8.60 -10.68
C SER A 481 19.86 -8.09 -9.55
N THR A 482 21.10 -8.51 -9.54
CA THR A 482 22.11 -7.91 -8.65
C THR A 482 22.50 -6.55 -9.22
N VAL A 483 21.83 -5.47 -8.80
CA VAL A 483 22.03 -4.11 -9.35
C VAL A 483 23.01 -3.26 -8.58
N GLY A 484 23.19 -3.52 -7.29
CA GLY A 484 24.13 -2.83 -6.42
C GLY A 484 24.80 -3.76 -5.44
N GLY A 485 25.93 -3.38 -4.89
CA GLY A 485 26.63 -4.11 -3.84
C GLY A 485 26.66 -3.32 -2.54
N ASP A 486 27.09 -3.94 -1.45
CA ASP A 486 27.42 -3.24 -0.21
C ASP A 486 28.58 -2.26 -0.49
N VAL A 487 28.36 -0.98 -0.18
CA VAL A 487 29.32 0.11 -0.44
C VAL A 487 30.67 -0.13 0.24
N GLY A 488 30.70 -0.96 1.30
CA GLY A 488 31.93 -1.34 2.01
C GLY A 488 32.83 -2.36 1.29
N ASN A 489 32.28 -3.13 0.32
CA ASN A 489 32.98 -4.22 -0.35
C ASN A 489 32.98 -4.12 -1.89
N LEU A 490 33.00 -2.93 -2.43
CA LEU A 490 32.88 -2.60 -3.86
C LEU A 490 33.87 -3.32 -4.78
N ARG A 491 35.03 -3.72 -4.28
CA ARG A 491 36.08 -4.38 -5.04
C ARG A 491 35.99 -5.90 -5.05
N ASP A 492 35.40 -6.48 -4.02
CA ASP A 492 35.64 -7.90 -3.74
C ASP A 492 34.42 -8.82 -3.87
N GLN A 493 33.17 -8.31 -3.79
CA GLN A 493 32.03 -9.19 -3.58
C GLN A 493 30.71 -8.78 -4.24
N GLY A 494 30.74 -8.26 -5.46
CA GLY A 494 29.46 -8.13 -6.13
C GLY A 494 28.99 -6.68 -6.28
N ALA A 495 29.84 -5.89 -6.91
CA ALA A 495 29.33 -4.78 -7.65
C ALA A 495 28.24 -5.34 -8.56
N GLY A 496 26.97 -5.00 -8.30
CA GLY A 496 25.87 -5.43 -9.17
C GLY A 496 26.04 -4.90 -10.60
N ALA A 497 25.25 -5.40 -11.51
CA ALA A 497 25.35 -5.09 -12.94
C ALA A 497 25.44 -3.58 -13.24
N LEU A 498 24.60 -2.76 -12.63
CA LEU A 498 24.57 -1.32 -12.85
C LEU A 498 25.80 -0.61 -12.29
N PHE A 499 26.19 -0.94 -11.04
CA PHE A 499 27.36 -0.36 -10.43
C PHE A 499 28.64 -0.81 -11.12
N GLY A 500 28.74 -2.13 -11.43
CA GLY A 500 29.83 -2.69 -12.21
C GLY A 500 30.01 -2.00 -13.56
N ALA A 501 28.91 -1.71 -14.26
CA ALA A 501 28.94 -1.03 -15.56
C ALA A 501 29.54 0.38 -15.53
N ILE A 502 29.45 1.08 -14.39
CA ILE A 502 30.05 2.42 -14.22
C ILE A 502 31.58 2.34 -14.04
N PHE A 503 32.05 1.29 -13.35
CA PHE A 503 33.47 1.16 -12.97
C PHE A 503 34.28 0.21 -13.87
N TYR A 504 33.61 -0.54 -14.73
CA TYR A 504 34.29 -1.51 -15.60
C TYR A 504 35.02 -0.78 -16.74
N PRO A 505 36.28 -1.17 -17.06
CA PRO A 505 37.04 -0.47 -18.09
C PRO A 505 36.39 -0.54 -19.46
N SER A 506 36.12 0.64 -20.04
CA SER A 506 35.52 0.77 -21.38
C SER A 506 36.40 0.22 -22.52
N TYR A 507 37.72 0.06 -22.30
CA TYR A 507 38.61 -0.58 -23.27
C TYR A 507 38.59 -2.10 -23.27
N LEU A 508 37.81 -2.75 -22.39
CA LEU A 508 37.66 -4.19 -22.39
C LEU A 508 36.43 -4.60 -23.20
N PRO A 509 36.52 -5.56 -24.08
CA PRO A 509 35.34 -6.17 -24.69
C PRO A 509 34.61 -7.05 -23.68
N VAL A 510 33.34 -7.39 -23.97
CA VAL A 510 32.51 -8.22 -23.07
C VAL A 510 33.13 -9.61 -22.89
N TYR A 511 33.60 -10.18 -23.97
CA TYR A 511 34.22 -11.52 -24.00
C TYR A 511 35.69 -11.44 -24.37
N ASP A 512 36.48 -12.35 -23.86
CA ASP A 512 37.88 -12.56 -24.26
C ASP A 512 37.97 -13.34 -25.58
N ALA A 513 39.20 -13.67 -25.98
CA ALA A 513 39.48 -14.40 -27.25
C ALA A 513 38.95 -15.84 -27.23
N GLU A 514 38.80 -16.42 -26.08
CA GLU A 514 38.27 -17.74 -25.78
C GLU A 514 36.74 -17.77 -25.64
N GLY A 515 36.09 -16.63 -25.75
CA GLY A 515 34.61 -16.45 -25.59
C GLY A 515 34.13 -16.50 -24.16
N GLN A 516 35.02 -16.34 -23.18
CA GLN A 516 34.66 -16.24 -21.76
C GLN A 516 34.41 -14.78 -21.38
N TYR A 517 33.58 -14.53 -20.38
CA TYR A 517 33.42 -13.19 -19.83
C TYR A 517 34.74 -12.61 -19.32
N ASN A 518 35.16 -11.46 -19.86
CA ASN A 518 36.32 -10.74 -19.36
C ASN A 518 36.14 -10.43 -17.86
N VAL A 519 37.24 -10.56 -17.11
CA VAL A 519 37.31 -10.24 -15.69
C VAL A 519 38.32 -9.13 -15.49
N PHE A 520 37.89 -8.05 -14.84
CA PHE A 520 38.79 -6.96 -14.50
C PHE A 520 39.07 -6.94 -13.00
N SER A 521 40.33 -7.19 -12.63
CA SER A 521 40.75 -7.29 -11.23
C SER A 521 39.89 -8.32 -10.46
N ARG A 522 39.11 -7.82 -9.49
CA ARG A 522 38.19 -8.63 -8.66
C ARG A 522 36.72 -8.32 -8.94
N THR A 523 36.45 -7.48 -9.95
CA THR A 523 35.10 -7.05 -10.31
C THR A 523 34.47 -8.00 -11.31
N PRO A 524 33.27 -8.52 -11.06
CA PRO A 524 32.58 -9.37 -12.03
C PRO A 524 32.20 -8.56 -13.29
N ASN A 525 32.14 -9.24 -14.42
CA ASN A 525 31.69 -8.63 -15.68
C ASN A 525 30.21 -8.21 -15.54
N PRO A 526 29.85 -6.94 -15.80
CA PRO A 526 28.48 -6.49 -15.62
C PRO A 526 27.46 -7.26 -16.45
N VAL A 527 27.83 -7.67 -17.66
CA VAL A 527 26.93 -8.42 -18.56
C VAL A 527 26.71 -9.84 -18.05
N SER A 528 27.74 -10.49 -17.48
CA SER A 528 27.62 -11.85 -16.94
C SER A 528 26.58 -11.96 -15.82
N MET A 529 26.25 -10.84 -15.15
CA MET A 529 25.20 -10.79 -14.13
C MET A 529 23.81 -11.12 -14.67
N GLN A 530 23.60 -11.03 -15.99
CA GLN A 530 22.32 -11.35 -16.63
C GLN A 530 22.06 -12.87 -16.67
N ASP A 531 23.11 -13.69 -16.52
CA ASP A 531 23.01 -15.15 -16.50
C ASP A 531 22.76 -15.72 -15.10
N ILE A 532 22.78 -14.86 -14.07
CA ILE A 532 22.40 -15.25 -12.71
C ILE A 532 20.88 -15.46 -12.67
N ASN A 533 20.46 -16.66 -12.31
CA ASN A 533 19.04 -16.94 -12.05
C ASN A 533 18.73 -16.68 -10.58
N ASP A 534 17.89 -15.67 -10.30
CA ASP A 534 17.43 -15.34 -8.95
C ASP A 534 15.95 -14.98 -8.98
N LYS A 535 15.12 -15.88 -8.46
CA LYS A 535 13.66 -15.75 -8.47
C LYS A 535 13.09 -15.88 -7.08
N SER A 536 12.16 -14.98 -6.75
CA SER A 536 11.39 -15.03 -5.50
C SER A 536 9.91 -15.11 -5.80
N GLU A 537 9.17 -15.91 -5.02
CA GLU A 537 7.71 -15.93 -4.99
C GLU A 537 7.24 -15.59 -3.58
N GLN A 538 6.32 -14.64 -3.49
CA GLN A 538 5.71 -14.23 -2.21
C GLN A 538 4.20 -14.32 -2.31
N ASN A 539 3.59 -15.11 -1.43
CA ASN A 539 2.15 -15.30 -1.31
C ASN A 539 1.64 -14.69 -0.01
N GLY A 540 0.76 -13.69 -0.11
CA GLY A 540 0.20 -12.97 1.02
C GLY A 540 -1.30 -13.26 1.21
N TYR A 541 -1.71 -13.44 2.47
CA TYR A 541 -3.09 -13.69 2.90
C TYR A 541 -3.40 -12.74 4.04
N TYR A 542 -4.18 -11.71 3.79
CA TYR A 542 -4.67 -10.80 4.81
C TYR A 542 -6.17 -10.98 5.00
N MET A 543 -6.59 -11.17 6.24
CA MET A 543 -7.99 -11.32 6.61
C MET A 543 -8.29 -10.45 7.83
N ASN A 544 -9.42 -9.76 7.81
CA ASN A 544 -9.92 -8.95 8.92
C ASN A 544 -11.42 -9.22 9.10
N PHE A 545 -11.80 -9.63 10.29
CA PHE A 545 -13.18 -9.84 10.71
C PHE A 545 -13.47 -8.88 11.86
N SER A 546 -14.46 -8.04 11.69
CA SER A 546 -14.90 -7.08 12.71
C SER A 546 -16.38 -7.23 12.98
N LEU A 547 -16.70 -7.45 14.24
CA LEU A 547 -18.08 -7.52 14.75
C LEU A 547 -18.35 -6.29 15.60
N ASP A 548 -19.25 -5.43 15.14
CA ASP A 548 -19.70 -4.24 15.84
C ASP A 548 -21.08 -4.50 16.43
N VAL A 549 -21.25 -4.20 17.73
CA VAL A 549 -22.50 -4.42 18.50
C VAL A 549 -22.94 -3.11 19.12
N ASP A 550 -24.09 -2.60 18.72
CA ASP A 550 -24.74 -1.46 19.35
C ASP A 550 -25.55 -1.93 20.57
N ILE A 551 -24.94 -1.87 21.77
CA ILE A 551 -25.56 -2.29 23.04
C ILE A 551 -26.68 -1.32 23.39
N ILE A 552 -26.39 -0.01 23.29
CA ILE A 552 -27.36 1.06 23.40
C ILE A 552 -27.19 1.94 22.18
N LYS A 553 -28.20 2.00 21.35
CA LYS A 553 -28.16 2.72 20.07
C LYS A 553 -27.62 4.15 20.23
N ASN A 554 -26.62 4.52 19.46
CA ASN A 554 -25.93 5.82 19.45
C ASN A 554 -25.28 6.23 20.79
N MET A 555 -25.12 5.32 21.76
CA MET A 555 -24.54 5.64 23.06
C MET A 555 -23.46 4.66 23.49
N LEU A 556 -23.73 3.36 23.47
CA LEU A 556 -22.79 2.33 23.93
C LEU A 556 -22.63 1.25 22.87
N SER A 557 -21.43 1.10 22.35
CA SER A 557 -21.10 0.06 21.37
C SER A 557 -19.89 -0.75 21.81
N ALA A 558 -19.88 -2.01 21.40
CA ALA A 558 -18.72 -2.89 21.54
C ALA A 558 -18.25 -3.31 20.15
N LYS A 559 -16.94 -3.51 20.01
CA LYS A 559 -16.34 -4.04 18.79
C LYS A 559 -15.35 -5.13 19.14
N VAL A 560 -15.40 -6.22 18.39
CA VAL A 560 -14.36 -7.28 18.40
C VAL A 560 -13.77 -7.35 17.00
N LEU A 561 -12.45 -7.29 16.94
CA LEU A 561 -11.67 -7.35 15.70
C LEU A 561 -10.71 -8.53 15.78
N TYR A 562 -10.76 -9.39 14.76
CA TYR A 562 -9.76 -10.44 14.52
C TYR A 562 -9.08 -10.20 13.18
N GLY A 563 -7.78 -9.95 13.22
CA GLY A 563 -6.92 -9.77 12.06
C GLY A 563 -5.94 -10.92 11.91
N LEU A 564 -5.73 -11.38 10.69
CA LEU A 564 -4.71 -12.37 10.32
C LEU A 564 -3.95 -11.89 9.11
N ASN A 565 -2.63 -11.77 9.24
CA ASN A 565 -1.72 -11.58 8.11
C ASN A 565 -0.76 -12.77 8.04
N LYS A 566 -0.71 -13.45 6.92
CA LYS A 566 0.19 -14.58 6.66
C LYS A 566 0.92 -14.37 5.35
N GLU A 567 2.22 -14.53 5.37
CA GLU A 567 3.10 -14.47 4.22
C GLU A 567 3.91 -15.76 4.11
N ASN A 568 3.96 -16.32 2.91
CA ASN A 568 4.86 -17.42 2.57
C ASN A 568 5.76 -16.90 1.45
N THR A 569 7.06 -17.12 1.59
CA THR A 569 8.05 -16.73 0.59
C THR A 569 8.93 -17.91 0.23
N SER A 570 9.35 -17.96 -1.02
CA SER A 570 10.39 -18.86 -1.49
C SER A 570 11.35 -18.10 -2.40
N ARG A 571 12.61 -18.45 -2.36
CA ARG A 571 13.64 -17.93 -3.25
C ARG A 571 14.50 -19.06 -3.78
N ASP A 572 14.80 -18.97 -5.06
CA ASP A 572 15.70 -19.87 -5.79
C ASP A 572 16.73 -19.00 -6.50
N SER A 573 17.99 -19.08 -6.08
CA SER A 573 19.09 -18.35 -6.70
C SER A 573 20.21 -19.29 -7.13
N TYR A 574 20.77 -19.03 -8.33
CA TYR A 574 21.83 -19.84 -8.91
C TYR A 574 22.81 -18.99 -9.71
N ILE A 575 24.08 -19.22 -9.49
CA ILE A 575 25.19 -18.62 -10.22
C ILE A 575 25.92 -19.72 -10.95
N PRO A 576 25.99 -19.71 -12.31
CA PRO A 576 26.77 -20.65 -13.10
C PRO A 576 28.28 -20.61 -12.85
N SER A 577 29.00 -21.67 -13.22
CA SER A 577 30.44 -21.81 -12.98
C SER A 577 31.30 -20.88 -13.82
N ASP A 578 30.80 -20.43 -14.98
CA ASP A 578 31.49 -19.52 -15.90
C ASP A 578 31.44 -18.04 -15.45
N ILE A 579 30.62 -17.72 -14.49
CA ILE A 579 30.51 -16.36 -13.93
C ILE A 579 31.54 -16.19 -12.80
N TYR A 580 32.40 -15.18 -12.96
CA TYR A 580 33.25 -14.73 -11.86
C TYR A 580 32.46 -13.83 -10.93
N TYR A 581 32.18 -14.32 -9.74
CA TYR A 581 31.43 -13.57 -8.71
C TYR A 581 31.97 -13.93 -7.32
N ALA A 582 32.06 -12.97 -6.40
CA ALA A 582 32.58 -13.18 -5.06
C ALA A 582 33.96 -13.90 -5.05
N LEU A 583 34.87 -13.45 -5.91
CA LEU A 583 36.25 -13.93 -6.05
C LEU A 583 36.40 -15.37 -6.51
N GLN A 584 35.38 -15.96 -7.12
CA GLN A 584 35.41 -17.34 -7.55
C GLN A 584 34.64 -17.58 -8.85
N ARG A 585 35.13 -18.55 -9.65
CA ARG A 585 34.37 -19.17 -10.74
C ARG A 585 33.92 -20.54 -10.23
N LYS A 586 32.69 -20.64 -9.77
CA LYS A 586 32.14 -21.85 -9.19
C LYS A 586 30.65 -21.81 -9.21
N SER A 587 30.00 -22.85 -9.66
CA SER A 587 28.55 -22.95 -9.58
C SER A 587 28.10 -23.04 -8.12
N ARG A 588 27.10 -22.28 -7.77
CA ARG A 588 26.52 -22.24 -6.42
C ARG A 588 25.12 -21.68 -6.42
N GLY A 589 24.35 -22.08 -5.46
CA GLY A 589 22.98 -21.64 -5.36
C GLY A 589 22.46 -21.67 -3.95
N ASN A 590 21.22 -21.21 -3.83
CA ASN A 590 20.47 -21.19 -2.59
C ASN A 590 19.00 -21.49 -2.85
N LEU A 591 18.41 -22.30 -1.99
CA LEU A 591 16.99 -22.58 -1.98
C LEU A 591 16.43 -22.26 -0.59
N GLY A 592 15.63 -21.19 -0.51
CA GLY A 592 15.05 -20.69 0.72
C GLY A 592 13.53 -20.79 0.76
N TYR A 593 12.98 -21.13 1.95
CA TYR A 593 11.56 -21.13 2.25
C TYR A 593 11.30 -20.45 3.58
N GLY A 594 10.28 -19.60 3.64
CA GLY A 594 9.90 -18.94 4.88
C GLY A 594 8.40 -18.74 4.99
N LYS A 595 7.93 -18.71 6.23
CA LYS A 595 6.58 -18.36 6.61
C LYS A 595 6.62 -17.34 7.74
N ARG A 596 5.74 -16.33 7.64
CA ARG A 596 5.47 -15.39 8.73
C ARG A 596 3.97 -15.26 8.91
N GLN A 597 3.53 -15.25 10.16
CA GLN A 597 2.12 -15.08 10.50
C GLN A 597 1.98 -14.10 11.66
N GLN A 598 1.14 -13.11 11.47
CA GLN A 598 0.72 -12.20 12.53
C GLN A 598 -0.79 -12.32 12.74
N SER A 599 -1.22 -12.39 13.99
CA SER A 599 -2.63 -12.35 14.35
C SER A 599 -2.89 -11.30 15.43
N THR A 600 -3.98 -10.58 15.26
CA THR A 600 -4.47 -9.54 16.15
C THR A 600 -5.86 -9.94 16.63
N LEU A 601 -6.07 -9.91 17.94
CA LEU A 601 -7.41 -10.01 18.53
C LEU A 601 -7.59 -8.82 19.47
N GLU A 602 -8.57 -7.97 19.15
CA GLU A 602 -8.87 -6.78 19.93
C GLU A 602 -10.35 -6.71 20.28
N GLY A 603 -10.63 -6.26 21.51
CA GLY A 603 -11.96 -5.91 21.96
C GLY A 603 -11.99 -4.48 22.47
N THR A 604 -13.00 -3.71 22.06
CA THR A 604 -13.21 -2.33 22.51
C THR A 604 -14.66 -2.12 22.94
N LEU A 605 -14.85 -1.29 23.97
CA LEU A 605 -16.14 -0.77 24.43
C LEU A 605 -16.07 0.74 24.30
N THR A 606 -17.04 1.34 23.59
CA THR A 606 -17.10 2.77 23.35
C THR A 606 -18.42 3.33 23.85
N PHE A 607 -18.34 4.34 24.70
CA PHE A 607 -19.47 5.16 25.15
C PHE A 607 -19.36 6.54 24.53
N GLN A 608 -20.42 7.00 23.87
CA GLN A 608 -20.51 8.35 23.31
C GLN A 608 -21.83 9.01 23.70
N HIS A 609 -21.77 10.24 24.12
CA HIS A 609 -22.96 11.00 24.45
C HIS A 609 -22.72 12.50 24.31
N LYS A 610 -23.73 13.18 23.78
CA LYS A 610 -23.73 14.64 23.65
C LYS A 610 -24.72 15.25 24.64
N PHE A 611 -24.20 15.98 25.61
CA PHE A 611 -24.98 16.70 26.64
C PHE A 611 -25.30 18.13 26.14
N GLY A 612 -26.32 18.25 25.30
CA GLY A 612 -26.70 19.55 24.70
C GLY A 612 -25.54 20.14 23.87
N GLU A 613 -25.33 21.44 24.03
CA GLU A 613 -24.18 22.15 23.42
C GLU A 613 -22.98 22.26 24.39
N LEU A 614 -23.14 21.74 25.61
CA LEU A 614 -22.14 21.88 26.67
C LEU A 614 -20.96 20.94 26.48
N LEU A 615 -21.24 19.67 26.19
CA LEU A 615 -20.24 18.60 26.18
C LEU A 615 -20.59 17.52 25.19
N ASP A 616 -19.68 17.26 24.27
CA ASP A 616 -19.66 16.03 23.46
C ASP A 616 -18.55 15.12 24.00
N MET A 617 -18.91 13.92 24.45
CA MET A 617 -18.03 12.99 25.14
C MET A 617 -17.93 11.67 24.42
N ASN A 618 -16.70 11.19 24.24
CA ASN A 618 -16.39 9.85 23.74
C ASN A 618 -15.40 9.18 24.70
N LEU A 619 -15.82 8.08 25.33
CA LEU A 619 -14.97 7.26 26.20
C LEU A 619 -14.79 5.89 25.58
N MET A 620 -13.60 5.35 25.61
CA MET A 620 -13.28 4.04 25.09
C MET A 620 -12.37 3.29 26.04
N ALA A 621 -12.65 1.99 26.25
CA ALA A 621 -11.77 1.05 26.90
C ALA A 621 -11.54 -0.14 25.98
N GLY A 622 -10.34 -0.70 25.98
CA GLY A 622 -10.02 -1.83 25.11
C GLY A 622 -8.90 -2.70 25.63
N MET A 623 -8.81 -3.88 25.04
CA MET A 623 -7.72 -4.83 25.24
C MET A 623 -7.37 -5.51 23.92
N GLY A 624 -6.08 -5.86 23.79
CA GLY A 624 -5.56 -6.50 22.59
C GLY A 624 -4.53 -7.58 22.89
N ARG A 625 -4.47 -8.56 22.01
CA ARG A 625 -3.46 -9.62 21.96
C ARG A 625 -2.91 -9.72 20.54
N TYR A 626 -1.60 -9.68 20.43
CA TYR A 626 -0.88 -9.70 19.15
C TYR A 626 0.12 -10.84 19.18
N LEU A 627 0.03 -11.73 18.22
CA LEU A 627 0.96 -12.84 18.05
C LEU A 627 1.72 -12.65 16.74
N ASP A 628 3.03 -12.76 16.79
CA ASP A 628 3.92 -12.79 15.63
C ASP A 628 4.76 -14.05 15.68
N SER A 629 4.70 -14.86 14.64
CA SER A 629 5.44 -16.12 14.54
C SER A 629 5.93 -16.35 13.13
N GLY A 630 7.05 -17.05 13.02
CA GLY A 630 7.59 -17.43 11.73
C GLY A 630 8.52 -18.62 11.85
N ASP A 631 8.66 -19.33 10.73
CA ASP A 631 9.60 -20.41 10.53
C ASP A 631 10.15 -20.37 9.12
N GLY A 632 11.37 -20.83 8.94
CA GLY A 632 12.00 -20.93 7.64
C GLY A 632 13.20 -21.84 7.64
N SER A 633 13.59 -22.23 6.45
CA SER A 633 14.77 -23.01 6.16
C SER A 633 15.43 -22.52 4.88
N ASP A 634 16.74 -22.67 4.83
CA ASP A 634 17.58 -22.19 3.76
C ASP A 634 18.72 -23.20 3.53
N ILE A 635 18.99 -23.54 2.29
CA ILE A 635 20.11 -24.42 1.92
C ILE A 635 20.91 -23.73 0.84
N SER A 636 22.12 -23.29 1.19
CA SER A 636 23.13 -22.90 0.20
C SER A 636 23.98 -24.11 -0.17
N TYR A 637 24.37 -24.20 -1.44
CA TYR A 637 25.14 -25.33 -1.99
C TYR A 637 26.14 -24.87 -3.04
N GLU A 638 27.15 -25.67 -3.28
CA GLU A 638 28.17 -25.41 -4.27
C GLU A 638 28.40 -26.64 -5.20
N ASN A 639 29.09 -26.44 -6.30
CA ASN A 639 29.43 -27.48 -7.28
C ASN A 639 28.18 -28.18 -7.85
N ALA A 640 27.19 -27.43 -8.27
CA ALA A 640 26.08 -27.98 -9.03
C ALA A 640 26.41 -28.08 -10.53
N ASN A 641 25.71 -28.94 -11.24
CA ASN A 641 25.85 -29.04 -12.68
C ASN A 641 25.13 -27.88 -13.37
N ASP A 642 25.87 -27.06 -14.14
CA ASP A 642 25.33 -25.87 -14.82
C ASP A 642 24.24 -26.21 -15.84
N HIS A 643 24.22 -27.41 -16.42
CA HIS A 643 23.20 -27.84 -17.38
C HIS A 643 21.82 -28.04 -16.76
N ILE A 644 21.72 -28.17 -15.43
CA ILE A 644 20.47 -28.42 -14.71
C ILE A 644 19.90 -27.14 -14.11
N GLN A 645 20.67 -26.08 -14.12
CA GLN A 645 20.29 -24.76 -13.62
C GLN A 645 19.54 -24.76 -12.28
N GLY A 646 20.30 -24.87 -11.23
CA GLY A 646 20.05 -24.29 -9.94
C GLY A 646 19.06 -24.95 -8.98
N SER A 647 17.91 -25.38 -9.41
CA SER A 647 16.82 -25.77 -8.48
C SER A 647 16.96 -27.15 -7.87
N CYS A 648 17.98 -27.93 -8.25
CA CYS A 648 18.14 -29.31 -7.82
C CYS A 648 19.31 -29.45 -6.84
N VAL A 649 19.13 -29.09 -5.60
CA VAL A 649 20.11 -29.23 -4.51
C VAL A 649 20.71 -30.63 -4.46
N GLY A 650 19.91 -31.69 -4.70
CA GLY A 650 20.37 -33.08 -4.70
C GLY A 650 21.33 -33.47 -5.84
N MET A 651 21.60 -32.57 -6.78
CA MET A 651 22.52 -32.77 -7.90
C MET A 651 23.79 -31.94 -7.77
N ALA A 652 24.01 -31.32 -6.62
CA ALA A 652 25.24 -30.64 -6.27
C ALA A 652 26.16 -31.60 -5.50
N ASP A 653 27.47 -31.48 -5.75
CA ASP A 653 28.47 -32.24 -5.03
C ASP A 653 28.80 -31.66 -3.66
N GLY A 654 28.25 -30.45 -3.36
CA GLY A 654 28.44 -29.74 -2.09
C GLY A 654 29.77 -28.98 -2.02
N PRO A 655 30.08 -28.33 -0.91
CA PRO A 655 29.45 -28.43 0.40
C PRO A 655 28.02 -27.82 0.46
N PHE A 656 27.25 -28.29 1.45
CA PHE A 656 25.92 -27.84 1.74
C PHE A 656 25.88 -27.08 3.07
N TYR A 657 25.18 -25.94 3.10
CA TYR A 657 25.06 -25.08 4.27
C TYR A 657 23.58 -24.89 4.63
N PRO A 658 22.96 -25.86 5.34
CA PRO A 658 21.58 -25.74 5.76
C PRO A 658 21.46 -24.79 6.94
N THR A 659 20.46 -23.91 6.92
CA THR A 659 20.07 -23.09 8.06
C THR A 659 18.57 -23.17 8.30
N SER A 660 18.13 -22.93 9.53
CA SER A 660 16.71 -22.85 9.83
C SER A 660 16.46 -21.96 11.05
N TYR A 661 15.27 -21.37 11.10
CA TYR A 661 14.83 -20.57 12.22
C TYR A 661 13.37 -20.80 12.54
N LYS A 662 13.01 -20.55 13.81
CA LYS A 662 11.63 -20.52 14.27
C LYS A 662 11.51 -19.53 15.42
N TYR A 663 10.50 -18.67 15.36
CA TYR A 663 10.22 -17.73 16.43
C TYR A 663 8.74 -17.56 16.70
N LYS A 664 8.41 -17.09 17.91
CA LYS A 664 7.06 -16.70 18.31
C LYS A 664 7.17 -15.62 19.39
N ASN A 665 6.54 -14.49 19.15
CA ASN A 665 6.48 -13.35 20.06
C ASN A 665 5.02 -13.01 20.37
N GLU A 666 4.72 -12.69 21.62
CA GLU A 666 3.40 -12.27 22.06
C GLU A 666 3.44 -10.89 22.70
N LYS A 667 2.50 -10.02 22.27
CA LYS A 667 2.26 -8.72 22.90
C LYS A 667 0.83 -8.66 23.42
N ARG A 668 0.64 -7.96 24.55
CA ARG A 668 -0.70 -7.74 25.15
C ARG A 668 -0.85 -6.29 25.50
N SER A 669 -2.03 -5.74 25.30
CA SER A 669 -2.33 -4.36 25.63
C SER A 669 -3.66 -4.20 26.36
N GLN A 670 -3.73 -3.17 27.19
CA GLN A 670 -4.94 -2.65 27.84
C GLN A 670 -4.91 -1.13 27.69
N PHE A 671 -6.00 -0.51 27.29
CA PHE A 671 -6.01 0.91 27.05
C PHE A 671 -7.36 1.53 27.36
N VAL A 672 -7.31 2.80 27.79
CA VAL A 672 -8.48 3.65 27.95
C VAL A 672 -8.21 4.98 27.26
N ARG A 673 -9.24 5.58 26.66
CA ARG A 673 -9.20 6.90 26.03
C ARG A 673 -10.46 7.66 26.32
N GLY A 674 -10.33 8.96 26.61
CA GLY A 674 -11.42 9.89 26.67
C GLY A 674 -11.19 11.07 25.73
N SER A 675 -12.23 11.54 25.06
CA SER A 675 -12.24 12.76 24.26
C SER A 675 -13.48 13.58 24.63
N PHE A 676 -13.29 14.84 24.90
CA PHE A 676 -14.28 15.77 25.40
C PHE A 676 -14.23 17.06 24.58
N ASP A 677 -15.30 17.39 23.89
CA ASP A 677 -15.49 18.69 23.22
C ASP A 677 -16.39 19.56 24.11
N LEU A 678 -15.82 20.57 24.75
CA LEU A 678 -16.46 21.46 25.68
C LEU A 678 -16.90 22.74 24.96
N PHE A 679 -18.19 23.06 25.02
CA PHE A 679 -18.81 24.23 24.43
C PHE A 679 -18.58 24.39 22.92
N GLY A 680 -18.18 23.30 22.20
CA GLY A 680 -17.75 23.36 20.80
C GLY A 680 -16.46 24.15 20.56
N ARG A 681 -15.72 24.56 21.64
CA ARG A 681 -14.52 25.41 21.58
C ARG A 681 -13.25 24.75 22.05
N TYR A 682 -13.33 23.95 23.11
CA TYR A 682 -12.15 23.31 23.74
C TYR A 682 -12.25 21.80 23.60
N VAL A 683 -11.32 21.20 22.91
CA VAL A 683 -11.26 19.75 22.79
C VAL A 683 -10.12 19.22 23.65
N VAL A 684 -10.43 18.29 24.55
CA VAL A 684 -9.46 17.61 25.40
C VAL A 684 -9.50 16.13 25.09
N SER A 685 -8.35 15.53 24.77
CA SER A 685 -8.25 14.08 24.63
C SER A 685 -7.13 13.55 25.53
N ALA A 686 -7.41 12.46 26.25
CA ALA A 686 -6.43 11.80 27.10
C ALA A 686 -6.49 10.29 26.88
N SER A 687 -5.35 9.61 26.95
CA SER A 687 -5.30 8.16 26.93
C SER A 687 -4.25 7.62 27.87
N LEU A 688 -4.49 6.41 28.36
CA LEU A 688 -3.53 5.61 29.12
C LEU A 688 -3.50 4.22 28.51
N ARG A 689 -2.31 3.77 28.14
CA ARG A 689 -2.09 2.45 27.57
C ARG A 689 -1.05 1.69 28.40
N ARG A 690 -1.36 0.43 28.71
CA ARG A 690 -0.44 -0.53 29.32
C ARG A 690 -0.12 -1.61 28.32
N ASP A 691 1.13 -1.71 27.93
CA ASP A 691 1.60 -2.73 26.99
C ASP A 691 2.57 -3.70 27.66
N GLY A 692 2.54 -4.95 27.24
CA GLY A 692 3.46 -6.00 27.64
C GLY A 692 3.98 -6.79 26.45
N THR A 693 5.23 -7.21 26.51
CA THR A 693 5.89 -8.07 25.51
C THR A 693 6.61 -9.22 26.19
N ASP A 694 6.71 -10.36 25.56
CA ASP A 694 7.47 -11.51 26.04
C ASP A 694 8.98 -11.43 25.76
N LYS A 695 9.42 -10.39 25.06
CA LYS A 695 10.83 -10.13 24.78
C LYS A 695 11.62 -9.72 26.04
N PHE A 696 10.96 -9.06 27.01
CA PHE A 696 11.58 -8.62 28.26
C PHE A 696 11.31 -9.63 29.40
N PHE A 697 12.21 -9.62 30.37
CA PHE A 697 12.04 -10.41 31.59
C PHE A 697 10.74 -10.05 32.34
N PRO A 698 10.16 -10.97 33.12
CA PRO A 698 8.88 -10.77 33.81
C PRO A 698 8.78 -9.46 34.61
N SER A 699 9.86 -9.05 35.26
CA SER A 699 9.95 -7.80 36.04
C SER A 699 9.89 -6.53 35.21
N LYS A 700 10.25 -6.59 33.92
CA LYS A 700 10.30 -5.47 32.97
C LYS A 700 9.28 -5.61 31.82
N LYS A 701 8.46 -6.65 31.87
CA LYS A 701 7.54 -7.04 30.80
C LYS A 701 6.53 -5.96 30.43
N TYR A 702 6.02 -5.19 31.39
CA TYR A 702 4.95 -4.22 31.19
C TYR A 702 5.43 -2.79 31.35
N ALA A 703 4.93 -1.89 30.49
CA ALA A 703 5.13 -0.44 30.60
C ALA A 703 3.81 0.32 30.43
N LEU A 704 3.75 1.55 30.97
CA LEU A 704 2.62 2.46 30.87
C LEU A 704 2.98 3.65 29.98
N PHE A 705 2.05 4.02 29.10
CA PHE A 705 2.21 5.07 28.11
C PHE A 705 1.02 6.05 28.19
N PRO A 706 1.14 7.15 28.95
CA PRO A 706 0.14 8.20 29.00
C PRO A 706 0.23 9.12 27.80
N SER A 707 -0.92 9.69 27.38
CA SER A 707 -0.96 10.81 26.45
C SER A 707 -2.09 11.77 26.77
N VAL A 708 -1.87 13.05 26.47
CA VAL A 708 -2.88 14.12 26.57
C VAL A 708 -2.70 15.09 25.43
N SER A 709 -3.81 15.58 24.89
CA SER A 709 -3.83 16.60 23.85
C SER A 709 -5.00 17.57 24.03
N LEU A 710 -4.75 18.82 23.70
CA LEU A 710 -5.67 19.92 23.83
C LEU A 710 -5.80 20.64 22.49
N ALA A 711 -7.01 21.09 22.15
CA ALA A 711 -7.21 22.02 21.05
C ALA A 711 -8.17 23.13 21.47
N TRP A 712 -7.81 24.35 21.10
CA TRP A 712 -8.64 25.53 21.28
C TRP A 712 -9.05 26.05 19.90
N LYS A 713 -10.35 25.96 19.59
CA LYS A 713 -10.98 26.49 18.39
C LYS A 713 -11.22 27.99 18.56
N MET A 714 -10.20 28.80 18.34
CA MET A 714 -10.21 30.25 18.57
C MET A 714 -11.24 30.96 17.68
N ASN A 715 -11.53 30.43 16.50
CA ASN A 715 -12.56 30.98 15.60
C ASN A 715 -13.99 30.88 16.16
N GLU A 716 -14.24 30.04 17.17
CA GLU A 716 -15.54 29.95 17.84
C GLU A 716 -15.71 30.95 19.01
N GLU A 717 -14.63 31.68 19.34
CA GLU A 717 -14.68 32.71 20.39
C GLU A 717 -15.32 34.00 19.88
N SER A 718 -16.05 34.66 20.74
CA SER A 718 -16.81 35.89 20.41
C SER A 718 -15.95 37.01 19.81
N PHE A 719 -14.68 37.09 20.20
CA PHE A 719 -13.73 38.11 19.72
C PHE A 719 -13.13 37.81 18.34
N ILE A 720 -13.21 36.57 17.83
CA ILE A 720 -12.77 36.19 16.46
C ILE A 720 -13.93 35.83 15.55
N LYS A 721 -15.02 35.27 16.08
CA LYS A 721 -16.17 34.74 15.31
C LYS A 721 -16.76 35.72 14.30
N ASN A 722 -16.68 37.01 14.58
CA ASN A 722 -17.20 38.06 13.69
C ASN A 722 -16.20 38.55 12.62
N ILE A 723 -14.99 37.98 12.60
CA ILE A 723 -13.94 38.32 11.60
C ILE A 723 -14.16 37.48 10.38
N SER A 724 -14.81 37.99 9.35
CA SER A 724 -15.31 37.27 8.20
C SER A 724 -14.22 36.61 7.31
N TRP A 725 -12.97 37.07 7.39
CA TRP A 725 -11.86 36.49 6.62
C TRP A 725 -11.15 35.33 7.33
N ILE A 726 -11.45 35.04 8.62
CA ILE A 726 -10.93 33.89 9.36
C ILE A 726 -11.99 32.79 9.36
N ASN A 727 -11.73 31.69 8.64
CA ASN A 727 -12.61 30.53 8.57
C ASN A 727 -12.30 29.53 9.68
N MET A 728 -11.01 29.30 9.94
CA MET A 728 -10.53 28.43 11.02
C MET A 728 -9.27 29.03 11.63
N LEU A 729 -9.22 29.04 12.94
CA LEU A 729 -8.01 29.31 13.71
C LEU A 729 -8.03 28.44 14.95
N LYS A 730 -7.11 27.47 15.02
CA LYS A 730 -7.10 26.43 16.06
C LYS A 730 -5.69 26.25 16.61
N LEU A 731 -5.50 26.45 17.91
CA LEU A 731 -4.26 26.16 18.60
C LEU A 731 -4.31 24.74 19.19
N ARG A 732 -3.25 23.97 19.03
CA ARG A 732 -3.13 22.60 19.52
C ARG A 732 -1.89 22.44 20.40
N ALA A 733 -2.00 21.61 21.42
CA ALA A 733 -0.85 21.16 22.22
C ALA A 733 -1.01 19.68 22.55
N SER A 734 0.07 18.90 22.43
CA SER A 734 0.03 17.49 22.78
C SER A 734 1.30 17.04 23.50
N TYR A 735 1.11 16.10 24.43
CA TYR A 735 2.15 15.36 25.15
C TYR A 735 1.80 13.88 25.10
N GLY A 736 2.77 13.02 24.78
CA GLY A 736 2.55 11.58 24.79
C GLY A 736 3.85 10.81 24.99
N GLU A 737 3.70 9.64 25.57
CA GLU A 737 4.78 8.68 25.76
C GLU A 737 4.49 7.42 24.97
N THR A 738 5.54 6.85 24.36
CA THR A 738 5.49 5.57 23.65
C THR A 738 6.71 4.75 23.98
N GLY A 739 6.61 3.44 23.75
CA GLY A 739 7.71 2.51 23.97
C GLY A 739 8.10 1.73 22.72
N SER A 740 9.34 1.25 22.69
CA SER A 740 9.82 0.31 21.69
C SER A 740 10.42 -0.92 22.37
N ASP A 741 10.12 -2.11 21.84
CA ASP A 741 10.70 -3.41 22.18
C ASP A 741 11.58 -3.94 21.05
N ASN A 742 12.09 -3.06 20.18
CA ASN A 742 12.91 -3.42 19.04
C ASN A 742 14.34 -3.80 19.48
N LEU A 743 14.47 -5.05 19.92
CA LEU A 743 15.74 -5.68 20.25
C LEU A 743 16.25 -6.42 19.03
N GLY A 744 17.48 -6.13 18.61
CA GLY A 744 18.17 -6.86 17.55
C GLY A 744 18.63 -8.27 17.95
N THR A 745 18.46 -8.64 19.24
CA THR A 745 18.88 -9.91 19.80
C THR A 745 17.95 -10.36 20.92
N THR A 746 18.14 -11.60 21.42
CA THR A 746 17.41 -12.11 22.58
C THR A 746 18.04 -11.63 23.89
N LEU A 747 17.20 -11.48 24.94
CA LEU A 747 17.64 -11.23 26.31
C LEU A 747 17.91 -12.52 27.12
N TYR A 748 17.55 -13.67 26.60
CA TYR A 748 17.71 -14.96 27.25
C TYR A 748 18.94 -15.69 26.71
N GLY A 749 19.63 -16.41 27.55
CA GLY A 749 20.72 -17.28 27.16
C GLY A 749 20.25 -18.31 26.14
N ILE A 750 21.03 -18.55 25.10
CA ILE A 750 20.75 -19.50 24.04
C ILE A 750 21.62 -20.74 24.24
N VAL A 751 21.02 -21.92 24.10
CA VAL A 751 21.76 -23.17 23.98
C VAL A 751 22.12 -23.36 22.52
N THR A 752 23.39 -23.52 22.23
CA THR A 752 23.92 -23.77 20.88
C THR A 752 24.88 -24.95 20.90
N THR A 753 25.13 -25.56 19.75
CA THR A 753 26.19 -26.53 19.59
C THR A 753 27.55 -25.85 19.73
N ALA A 754 28.53 -26.52 20.30
CA ALA A 754 29.91 -26.06 20.27
C ALA A 754 30.39 -25.98 18.81
N ARG A 755 31.47 -25.19 18.60
CA ARG A 755 32.15 -25.15 17.30
C ARG A 755 32.69 -26.52 16.94
N GLU A 756 32.94 -26.79 15.66
CA GLU A 756 33.51 -28.06 15.16
C GLU A 756 34.88 -28.41 15.76
N ASP A 757 35.62 -27.40 16.27
CA ASP A 757 36.90 -27.57 16.95
C ASP A 757 36.76 -28.12 18.38
N VAL A 758 35.55 -28.19 18.94
CA VAL A 758 35.28 -28.79 20.27
C VAL A 758 34.46 -30.07 20.07
N GLN A 759 35.10 -31.14 19.72
CA GLN A 759 34.46 -32.46 19.52
C GLN A 759 35.05 -33.45 20.56
N PHE A 760 34.16 -34.27 21.10
CA PHE A 760 34.58 -35.41 21.94
C PHE A 760 34.35 -36.70 21.13
N ASN A 761 35.44 -37.38 20.81
CA ASN A 761 35.37 -38.66 20.14
C ASN A 761 35.48 -39.78 21.17
N ASN A 762 34.49 -40.67 21.22
CA ASN A 762 34.54 -41.87 22.02
C ASN A 762 34.04 -43.04 21.18
N ASN A 763 34.90 -44.04 20.92
CA ASN A 763 34.58 -45.26 20.19
C ASN A 763 33.85 -45.05 18.88
N SER A 764 34.39 -44.19 18.02
CA SER A 764 33.81 -43.84 16.71
C SER A 764 32.52 -43.04 16.71
N VAL A 765 32.09 -42.52 17.88
CA VAL A 765 30.95 -41.61 17.98
C VAL A 765 31.47 -40.21 18.29
N THR A 766 31.15 -39.24 17.44
CA THR A 766 31.49 -37.84 17.67
C THR A 766 30.36 -37.17 18.43
N TYR A 767 30.65 -36.63 19.58
CA TYR A 767 29.72 -35.83 20.39
C TYR A 767 30.05 -34.35 20.17
N ILE A 768 29.06 -33.60 19.68
CA ILE A 768 29.14 -32.14 19.63
C ILE A 768 28.42 -31.61 20.88
N PRO A 769 29.16 -31.03 21.85
CA PRO A 769 28.53 -30.58 23.06
C PRO A 769 27.63 -29.38 22.85
N TYR A 770 26.60 -29.25 23.67
CA TYR A 770 25.80 -28.04 23.75
C TYR A 770 26.46 -27.06 24.73
N ILE A 771 26.58 -25.82 24.34
CA ILE A 771 27.08 -24.72 25.16
C ILE A 771 26.02 -23.66 25.35
N LEU A 772 26.00 -23.01 26.49
CA LEU A 772 25.21 -21.81 26.68
C LEU A 772 25.92 -20.63 26.00
N SER A 773 25.32 -20.08 24.99
CA SER A 773 25.79 -18.90 24.30
C SER A 773 25.00 -17.68 24.78
N GLY A 774 25.71 -16.72 25.41
CA GLY A 774 25.09 -15.54 25.98
C GLY A 774 24.64 -15.73 27.45
N ALA A 775 24.29 -14.63 28.06
CA ALA A 775 23.80 -14.55 29.44
C ALA A 775 22.33 -14.05 29.43
N ASN A 776 21.68 -14.15 30.59
CA ASN A 776 20.39 -13.49 30.80
C ASN A 776 20.65 -12.02 31.15
N TYR A 777 19.96 -11.11 30.45
CA TYR A 777 20.10 -9.66 30.59
C TYR A 777 18.80 -9.06 31.18
N GLU A 778 18.66 -9.26 32.52
CA GLU A 778 17.40 -8.93 33.24
C GLU A 778 17.18 -7.43 33.41
N ASP A 779 18.24 -6.61 33.32
CA ASP A 779 18.19 -5.16 33.51
C ASP A 779 17.68 -4.40 32.27
N VAL A 780 17.67 -5.04 31.10
CA VAL A 780 17.23 -4.41 29.86
C VAL A 780 15.71 -4.19 29.89
N THR A 781 15.32 -2.96 29.60
CA THR A 781 13.94 -2.51 29.65
C THR A 781 13.54 -1.73 28.38
N TRP A 782 12.32 -1.23 28.35
CA TRP A 782 11.73 -0.49 27.26
C TRP A 782 12.55 0.77 26.90
N GLN A 783 12.80 0.96 25.60
CA GLN A 783 13.15 2.27 25.08
C GLN A 783 11.91 3.16 25.18
N LYS A 784 12.07 4.40 25.64
CA LYS A 784 10.99 5.35 25.86
C LYS A 784 11.18 6.57 24.98
N THR A 785 10.10 6.98 24.31
CA THR A 785 10.03 8.23 23.55
C THR A 785 8.96 9.15 24.15
N VAL A 786 9.35 10.36 24.54
CA VAL A 786 8.47 11.42 25.01
C VAL A 786 8.28 12.41 23.88
N MET A 787 7.05 12.57 23.42
CA MET A 787 6.68 13.45 22.31
C MET A 787 5.94 14.67 22.84
N LYS A 788 6.38 15.86 22.42
CA LYS A 788 5.76 17.15 22.71
C LYS A 788 5.53 17.89 21.41
N ASN A 789 4.34 18.43 21.20
CA ASN A 789 3.99 19.15 19.99
C ASN A 789 3.08 20.33 20.31
N ILE A 790 3.33 21.48 19.67
CA ILE A 790 2.44 22.64 19.65
C ILE A 790 2.18 22.96 18.18
N GLY A 791 0.93 23.14 17.80
CA GLY A 791 0.54 23.38 16.42
C GLY A 791 -0.53 24.45 16.30
N LEU A 792 -0.49 25.21 15.21
CA LEU A 792 -1.48 26.19 14.81
C LEU A 792 -2.05 25.78 13.46
N ASP A 793 -3.36 25.50 13.42
CA ASP A 793 -4.09 25.28 12.17
C ASP A 793 -4.85 26.55 11.82
N PHE A 794 -4.79 26.96 10.57
CA PHE A 794 -5.47 28.13 10.08
C PHE A 794 -6.10 27.90 8.71
N SER A 795 -7.22 28.58 8.48
CA SER A 795 -7.82 28.77 7.16
C SER A 795 -8.44 30.15 7.10
N ILE A 796 -8.05 30.91 6.08
CA ILE A 796 -8.39 32.32 5.92
C ILE A 796 -8.85 32.61 4.48
N PHE A 797 -9.53 33.75 4.30
CA PHE A 797 -10.04 34.24 3.01
C PHE A 797 -10.94 33.23 2.32
N ARG A 798 -11.92 32.64 3.06
CA ARG A 798 -12.86 31.61 2.58
C ARG A 798 -12.12 30.38 2.07
N ASP A 799 -11.22 29.87 2.91
CA ASP A 799 -10.40 28.66 2.65
C ASP A 799 -9.45 28.75 1.43
N ARG A 800 -9.19 29.97 0.92
CA ARG A 800 -8.20 30.19 -0.17
C ARG A 800 -6.76 29.97 0.32
N ILE A 801 -6.48 30.30 1.58
CA ILE A 801 -5.18 30.05 2.22
C ILE A 801 -5.44 29.23 3.47
N TRP A 802 -4.88 28.04 3.53
CA TRP A 802 -5.00 27.15 4.68
C TRP A 802 -3.70 26.41 4.91
N GLY A 803 -3.47 26.00 6.14
CA GLY A 803 -2.27 25.25 6.49
C GLY A 803 -2.20 24.95 7.98
N SER A 804 -1.09 24.31 8.34
CA SER A 804 -0.70 24.07 9.73
C SER A 804 0.79 24.32 9.93
N VAL A 805 1.13 24.84 11.11
CA VAL A 805 2.51 25.01 11.56
C VAL A 805 2.64 24.25 12.86
N ASP A 806 3.59 23.35 12.94
CA ASP A 806 3.86 22.53 14.11
C ASP A 806 5.31 22.75 14.59
N VAL A 807 5.49 22.87 15.90
CA VAL A 807 6.79 22.83 16.57
C VAL A 807 6.78 21.62 17.48
N PHE A 808 7.76 20.75 17.32
CA PHE A 808 7.81 19.51 18.09
C PHE A 808 9.19 19.24 18.72
N ARG A 809 9.14 18.45 19.78
CA ARG A 809 10.32 17.87 20.42
C ARG A 809 10.04 16.43 20.85
N ASN A 810 10.86 15.51 20.37
CA ASN A 810 10.86 14.11 20.77
C ASN A 810 12.15 13.79 21.52
N ASP A 811 12.02 13.39 22.79
CA ASP A 811 13.13 12.97 23.64
C ASP A 811 13.11 11.43 23.72
N VAL A 812 14.14 10.77 23.18
CA VAL A 812 14.28 9.31 23.20
C VAL A 812 15.33 8.92 24.24
N THR A 813 14.94 8.04 25.16
CA THR A 813 15.77 7.59 26.28
C THR A 813 15.80 6.08 26.38
N HIS A 814 16.77 5.52 27.08
CA HIS A 814 16.93 4.06 27.23
C HIS A 814 17.01 3.36 25.87
N LEU A 815 17.81 3.91 24.95
CA LEU A 815 18.00 3.32 23.63
C LEU A 815 18.37 1.84 23.75
N LEU A 816 17.64 1.02 23.02
CA LEU A 816 17.97 -0.40 22.87
C LEU A 816 19.09 -0.53 21.84
N GLY A 817 20.17 -1.13 22.25
CA GLY A 817 21.37 -1.31 21.44
C GLY A 817 22.22 -2.45 21.96
N THR A 818 23.41 -2.59 21.39
CA THR A 818 24.39 -3.59 21.80
C THR A 818 25.70 -2.92 22.18
N ALA A 819 26.38 -3.46 23.18
CA ALA A 819 27.72 -3.07 23.57
C ALA A 819 28.67 -4.30 23.53
N PRO A 820 29.99 -4.12 23.32
CA PRO A 820 30.95 -5.21 23.42
C PRO A 820 30.84 -5.90 24.78
N THR A 821 31.04 -7.21 24.80
CA THR A 821 31.07 -7.98 26.05
C THR A 821 32.48 -7.99 26.58
N GLU A 822 32.68 -7.46 27.79
CA GLU A 822 33.98 -7.40 28.46
C GLU A 822 34.28 -8.66 29.28
N LEU A 823 33.40 -9.66 29.28
CA LEU A 823 33.56 -10.88 30.06
C LEU A 823 34.65 -11.79 29.45
N LEU A 824 35.62 -12.20 30.23
CA LEU A 824 36.67 -13.14 29.85
C LEU A 824 36.07 -14.42 29.28
N GLY A 825 36.40 -14.70 28.03
CA GLY A 825 35.95 -15.89 27.28
C GLY A 825 34.64 -15.73 26.49
N MET A 826 33.95 -14.57 26.52
CA MET A 826 32.81 -14.27 25.69
C MET A 826 33.20 -13.21 24.66
N HIS A 827 33.36 -13.63 23.39
CA HIS A 827 33.49 -12.73 22.26
C HIS A 827 32.08 -12.43 21.72
N GLY A 828 31.72 -11.15 21.68
CA GLY A 828 30.43 -10.75 21.12
C GLY A 828 29.88 -9.43 21.68
N THR A 829 28.60 -9.20 21.48
CA THR A 829 27.90 -8.03 21.97
C THR A 829 26.81 -8.42 22.96
N ARG A 830 26.55 -7.58 23.95
CA ARG A 830 25.42 -7.71 24.88
C ARG A 830 24.38 -6.65 24.64
N PRO A 831 23.09 -6.95 24.78
CA PRO A 831 22.02 -5.96 24.73
C PRO A 831 22.11 -5.01 25.95
N ILE A 832 21.89 -3.74 25.69
CA ILE A 832 21.90 -2.70 26.74
C ILE A 832 20.78 -1.67 26.49
N ASN A 833 20.41 -0.95 27.54
CA ASN A 833 19.78 0.36 27.45
C ASN A 833 20.85 1.44 27.57
N GLY A 834 21.24 2.06 26.46
CA GLY A 834 22.31 3.04 26.41
C GLY A 834 21.96 4.26 25.58
N GLY A 835 22.37 5.44 26.08
CA GLY A 835 22.24 6.66 25.32
C GLY A 835 20.85 7.31 25.31
N HIS A 836 20.82 8.52 24.80
CA HIS A 836 19.60 9.29 24.52
C HIS A 836 19.84 10.21 23.33
N TYR A 837 18.79 10.56 22.61
CA TYR A 837 18.84 11.59 21.58
C TYR A 837 17.56 12.41 21.55
N LYS A 838 17.64 13.55 20.92
CA LYS A 838 16.52 14.50 20.76
C LYS A 838 16.31 14.80 19.29
N ARG A 839 15.04 14.92 18.92
CA ARG A 839 14.60 15.39 17.59
C ARG A 839 13.73 16.63 17.79
N THR A 840 14.06 17.72 17.14
CA THR A 840 13.33 18.99 17.22
C THR A 840 13.24 19.63 15.85
N GLU A 841 12.13 20.22 15.56
CA GLU A 841 11.92 21.01 14.35
C GLU A 841 10.88 22.11 14.63
#